data_4f14a38bd6ccbfb4618011887ffeec5c
#
_entry.id   4f14a38bd6ccbfb4618011887ffeec5c
#
_cell.length_a   1.000
_cell.length_b   1.000
_cell.length_c   1.000
_cell.angle_alpha   90.00
_cell.angle_beta   90.00
_cell.angle_gamma   90.00
#
_symmetry.space_group_name_H-M   'P 1'
#
loop_
_entity.id
_entity.type
_entity.pdbx_description
1 polymer ?
#
loop_
_entity_poly.entity_id
_entity_poly.type
_entity_poly.pdbx_seq_one_letter_code
_entity_poly.pdbx_strand_id
1 'polypeptide(L)'
;MQTKTLLLCTALLQAFTVYADDFTVASPDGHLKATVHLTNGKLSYTVSRDDRTLVSESPLGLKASMVDLTENLELVETAISSVDDSYTLPVGKRSQYRDACNVLSVLTQKGTWRLNVLFRLYDDGFAFRYEIPKYGGHASAYLTSEASRVCIADFRSSTACRFLGNSGGNDPNYPYEGLYAKYLSWATLTGTGDGRYNTPSLIFNGKDYMLLSEADNRSFFCTSLMKAEQQEGEFSYSWTGQTKDYATEKDHRILCPLPAYTPWRMVVCGDIKTIFETTMAENLCPPTTMTDLDWIKPGVAAWYWGGSDGGKGEIQKAYGGLREGEWAHCELAADMGWPYYLIDAGWSSSWFPDFVTRANEKGVDCLLWQNANLNNSQDFSNANMDATLKKWKSWGIKGIKVDFWEDDSKETMTRMENLYNTAAKYQMLVNLHGCTRPSGLRRTYPHIMTQEGIYGGEQQFWNPKLNSAQHHLDVLFTRNVVGAMDFTPGDFATWRGSILTQRSQGHHLALLTLFESGIVHIAESPENLRYFIGRDIMKRLPATWDESILLEGNPSAYATVARRKGNDWWVSGITVNERSCRVKLDFLEEGTTYTAYIYRDGSCRSDMVFEKKLVVNGNNLTIKELSEGGFLMQISPQDNLDVPPERTTYEAEATANMLSGEAKRKTYSSLHASGGGFVGDLGLGGKLQFNRIKAGHTGEYILTIYFISRDTRQAKLLVNGEQVGDTITFRSNGDCTSSWDPDGMSWMMIPVTLEEGNKNTITIQSFDDLWAPNFDRITIHPVFSDDEATRILPTTREEMFPINKVTDLLSPFNPRKADAYSLNGSRLTESAPQGIYVYQGKKILRK
;
A
#
# COMPACT_ATOMS: atom_id res chain seq x y z
N MET A 1 89.09 -39.38 -17.51
CA MET A 1 88.89 -38.03 -16.98
C MET A 1 87.64 -37.44 -17.62
N GLN A 2 86.56 -37.44 -16.92
CA GLN A 2 85.24 -36.85 -17.44
C GLN A 2 85.07 -35.53 -16.74
N THR A 3 84.99 -34.47 -17.54
CA THR A 3 84.68 -33.13 -17.08
C THR A 3 83.15 -32.92 -17.10
N LYS A 4 82.60 -32.73 -15.87
CA LYS A 4 81.17 -32.36 -15.72
C LYS A 4 80.98 -30.84 -15.88
N THR A 5 80.27 -30.45 -16.90
CA THR A 5 79.82 -29.06 -17.07
C THR A 5 78.61 -28.84 -16.24
N LEU A 6 78.64 -27.86 -15.31
CA LEU A 6 77.52 -27.43 -14.49
C LEU A 6 76.79 -26.31 -15.21
N LEU A 7 75.53 -26.55 -15.62
CA LEU A 7 74.63 -25.54 -16.17
C LEU A 7 73.98 -24.81 -14.98
N LEU A 8 74.27 -23.53 -14.82
CA LEU A 8 73.60 -22.63 -13.88
C LEU A 8 72.31 -22.07 -14.54
N CYS A 9 71.15 -22.58 -14.19
CA CYS A 9 69.91 -21.96 -14.55
C CYS A 9 69.64 -20.75 -13.63
N THR A 10 69.83 -19.55 -14.12
CA THR A 10 69.34 -18.31 -13.47
C THR A 10 67.86 -18.17 -13.73
N ALA A 11 67.02 -18.48 -12.74
CA ALA A 11 65.62 -18.11 -12.75
C ALA A 11 65.46 -16.59 -12.51
N LEU A 12 65.07 -15.82 -13.52
CA LEU A 12 64.59 -14.44 -13.34
C LEU A 12 63.24 -14.49 -12.60
N LEU A 13 63.23 -14.18 -11.30
CA LEU A 13 62.02 -13.77 -10.61
C LEU A 13 61.67 -12.37 -11.14
N GLN A 14 60.71 -12.27 -12.03
CA GLN A 14 60.00 -10.99 -12.26
C GLN A 14 59.16 -10.71 -11.01
N ALA A 15 59.62 -9.80 -10.20
CA ALA A 15 58.80 -9.20 -9.16
C ALA A 15 57.75 -8.36 -9.86
N PHE A 16 56.52 -8.87 -9.94
CA PHE A 16 55.38 -8.06 -10.30
C PHE A 16 55.18 -7.05 -9.14
N THR A 17 55.52 -5.81 -9.36
CA THR A 17 55.07 -4.70 -8.49
C THR A 17 53.57 -4.58 -8.62
N VAL A 18 52.86 -5.00 -7.59
CA VAL A 18 51.41 -4.75 -7.46
C VAL A 18 51.29 -3.26 -7.16
N TYR A 19 50.76 -2.48 -8.11
CA TYR A 19 50.33 -1.12 -7.87
C TYR A 19 48.91 -1.21 -7.29
N ALA A 20 48.78 -0.83 -6.02
CA ALA A 20 47.49 -0.74 -5.34
C ALA A 20 47.34 0.68 -4.76
N ASP A 21 46.32 1.37 -5.16
CA ASP A 21 45.94 2.64 -4.59
C ASP A 21 44.60 2.49 -3.84
N ASP A 22 44.54 2.91 -2.58
CA ASP A 22 43.40 2.82 -1.71
C ASP A 22 42.84 4.23 -1.41
N PHE A 23 41.54 4.40 -1.64
CA PHE A 23 40.84 5.67 -1.41
C PHE A 23 39.72 5.46 -0.40
N THR A 24 39.85 6.03 0.79
CA THR A 24 38.91 5.81 1.90
C THR A 24 38.09 7.05 2.17
N VAL A 25 36.78 6.85 2.39
CA VAL A 25 35.83 7.85 2.87
C VAL A 25 35.09 7.29 4.07
N ALA A 26 34.83 8.14 5.08
CA ALA A 26 34.02 7.78 6.26
C ALA A 26 32.66 8.47 6.23
N SER A 27 31.66 7.94 6.95
CA SER A 27 30.41 8.63 7.26
C SER A 27 30.65 9.91 8.09
N PRO A 28 29.72 10.85 8.16
CA PRO A 28 29.85 12.05 9.00
C PRO A 28 30.16 11.74 10.47
N ASP A 29 29.56 10.71 11.06
CA ASP A 29 29.81 10.23 12.42
C ASP A 29 31.11 9.39 12.56
N GLY A 30 31.72 8.99 11.45
CA GLY A 30 32.96 8.23 11.39
C GLY A 30 32.84 6.72 11.63
N HIS A 31 31.65 6.21 11.88
CA HIS A 31 31.43 4.79 12.16
C HIS A 31 31.46 3.91 10.91
N LEU A 32 30.94 4.35 9.78
CA LEU A 32 31.04 3.67 8.50
C LEU A 32 32.27 4.15 7.72
N LYS A 33 32.96 3.21 7.07
CA LYS A 33 34.10 3.51 6.18
C LYS A 33 33.98 2.68 4.93
N ALA A 34 34.09 3.30 3.77
CA ALA A 34 34.26 2.62 2.48
C ALA A 34 35.64 2.91 1.92
N THR A 35 36.29 1.87 1.44
CA THR A 35 37.57 1.99 0.75
C THR A 35 37.42 1.45 -0.66
N VAL A 36 37.73 2.29 -1.65
CA VAL A 36 37.81 1.90 -3.06
C VAL A 36 39.26 1.57 -3.37
N HIS A 37 39.50 0.39 -3.93
CA HIS A 37 40.81 -0.11 -4.29
C HIS A 37 40.96 -0.05 -5.82
N LEU A 38 42.09 0.46 -6.28
CA LEU A 38 42.52 0.33 -7.68
C LEU A 38 43.76 -0.56 -7.73
N THR A 39 43.56 -1.84 -8.00
CA THR A 39 44.62 -2.84 -7.99
C THR A 39 44.80 -3.47 -9.37
N ASN A 40 45.99 -3.31 -9.96
CA ASN A 40 46.32 -3.80 -11.31
C ASN A 40 45.28 -3.36 -12.38
N GLY A 41 44.83 -2.12 -12.28
CA GLY A 41 43.85 -1.54 -13.21
C GLY A 41 42.43 -2.06 -13.06
N LYS A 42 42.07 -2.70 -11.93
CA LYS A 42 40.72 -3.13 -11.59
C LYS A 42 40.22 -2.39 -10.33
N LEU A 43 38.96 -1.97 -10.37
CA LEU A 43 38.32 -1.35 -9.22
C LEU A 43 37.57 -2.39 -8.38
N SER A 44 37.74 -2.29 -7.05
CA SER A 44 36.92 -3.00 -6.05
C SER A 44 36.65 -2.10 -4.86
N TYR A 45 35.81 -2.53 -3.92
CA TYR A 45 35.58 -1.78 -2.70
C TYR A 45 35.32 -2.70 -1.50
N THR A 46 35.55 -2.16 -0.32
CA THR A 46 35.17 -2.77 0.97
C THR A 46 34.38 -1.76 1.81
N VAL A 47 33.50 -2.25 2.69
CA VAL A 47 32.82 -1.39 3.69
C VAL A 47 32.92 -2.01 5.07
N SER A 48 33.23 -1.19 6.06
CA SER A 48 33.27 -1.58 7.47
C SER A 48 32.49 -0.61 8.35
N ARG A 49 32.03 -1.12 9.50
CA ARG A 49 31.47 -0.36 10.61
C ARG A 49 32.24 -0.69 11.88
N ASP A 50 32.78 0.32 12.56
CA ASP A 50 33.59 0.14 13.78
C ASP A 50 34.64 -0.95 13.63
N ASP A 51 35.42 -0.89 12.53
CA ASP A 51 36.47 -1.84 12.15
C ASP A 51 35.98 -3.29 11.83
N ARG A 52 34.68 -3.54 11.86
CA ARG A 52 34.06 -4.80 11.43
C ARG A 52 33.64 -4.71 9.95
N THR A 53 34.10 -5.66 9.16
CA THR A 53 33.73 -5.77 7.75
C THR A 53 32.22 -6.04 7.62
N LEU A 54 31.51 -5.20 6.87
CA LEU A 54 30.11 -5.40 6.46
C LEU A 54 30.02 -5.94 5.03
N VAL A 55 30.85 -5.35 4.15
CA VAL A 55 30.96 -5.77 2.75
C VAL A 55 32.42 -6.12 2.50
N SER A 56 32.68 -7.37 2.16
CA SER A 56 33.99 -7.89 1.75
C SER A 56 34.38 -7.30 0.41
N GLU A 57 35.65 -7.52 -0.02
CA GLU A 57 36.11 -7.00 -1.30
C GLU A 57 35.16 -7.37 -2.44
N SER A 58 34.55 -6.35 -3.04
CA SER A 58 33.50 -6.44 -4.02
C SER A 58 33.94 -5.73 -5.32
N PRO A 59 33.83 -6.36 -6.49
CA PRO A 59 34.25 -5.75 -7.76
C PRO A 59 33.37 -4.57 -8.15
N LEU A 60 33.95 -3.65 -8.93
CA LEU A 60 33.29 -2.50 -9.54
C LEU A 60 33.62 -2.44 -11.04
N GLY A 61 32.76 -1.77 -11.82
CA GLY A 61 33.01 -1.44 -13.22
C GLY A 61 31.81 -1.64 -14.13
N LEU A 62 31.91 -1.06 -15.32
CA LEU A 62 30.90 -1.14 -16.36
C LEU A 62 31.51 -1.71 -17.66
N LYS A 63 30.67 -2.39 -18.44
CA LYS A 63 30.98 -2.76 -19.82
C LYS A 63 30.09 -2.01 -20.79
N ALA A 64 30.70 -1.52 -21.85
CA ALA A 64 29.99 -0.95 -22.98
C ALA A 64 30.42 -1.70 -24.26
N SER A 65 29.63 -1.63 -25.33
CA SER A 65 29.94 -2.32 -26.60
C SER A 65 31.28 -1.93 -27.18
N MET A 66 31.76 -0.72 -26.88
CA MET A 66 32.99 -0.16 -27.43
C MET A 66 34.19 -0.25 -26.47
N VAL A 67 33.96 -0.51 -25.19
CA VAL A 67 35.02 -0.53 -24.17
C VAL A 67 34.61 -1.38 -22.96
N ASP A 68 35.57 -2.11 -22.43
CA ASP A 68 35.43 -2.78 -21.13
C ASP A 68 36.10 -1.93 -20.04
N LEU A 69 35.31 -1.27 -19.20
CA LEU A 69 35.74 -0.39 -18.10
C LEU A 69 35.78 -1.17 -16.76
N THR A 70 36.04 -2.48 -16.79
CA THR A 70 36.24 -3.30 -15.59
C THR A 70 37.69 -3.63 -15.35
N GLU A 71 38.57 -3.33 -16.30
CA GLU A 71 40.00 -3.64 -16.22
C GLU A 71 40.86 -2.71 -17.06
N ASN A 72 42.16 -2.69 -16.75
CA ASN A 72 43.16 -1.82 -17.37
C ASN A 72 42.78 -0.33 -17.25
N LEU A 73 42.28 0.01 -16.09
CA LEU A 73 41.94 1.39 -15.72
C LEU A 73 43.18 2.09 -15.14
N GLU A 74 43.34 3.34 -15.48
CA GLU A 74 44.39 4.22 -14.95
C GLU A 74 43.71 5.31 -14.12
N LEU A 75 44.27 5.63 -12.96
CA LEU A 75 43.77 6.74 -12.12
C LEU A 75 43.97 8.08 -12.84
N VAL A 76 42.89 8.88 -12.85
CA VAL A 76 42.97 10.28 -13.32
C VAL A 76 42.95 11.24 -12.15
N GLU A 77 41.99 11.08 -11.25
CA GLU A 77 41.77 12.00 -10.14
C GLU A 77 40.94 11.35 -9.06
N THR A 78 41.15 11.76 -7.80
CA THR A 78 40.27 11.46 -6.67
C THR A 78 39.90 12.72 -5.95
N ALA A 79 38.66 12.77 -5.44
CA ALA A 79 38.18 13.89 -4.63
C ALA A 79 37.30 13.41 -3.48
N ILE A 80 37.44 14.06 -2.34
CA ILE A 80 36.53 13.90 -1.21
C ILE A 80 35.82 15.23 -0.99
N SER A 81 34.51 15.19 -0.82
CA SER A 81 33.67 16.33 -0.48
C SER A 81 32.60 15.92 0.52
N SER A 82 31.83 16.85 1.03
CA SER A 82 30.70 16.58 1.92
C SER A 82 29.45 17.30 1.43
N VAL A 83 28.31 16.74 1.75
CA VAL A 83 26.97 17.34 1.60
C VAL A 83 26.39 17.45 2.98
N ASP A 84 25.82 18.59 3.31
CA ASP A 84 24.98 18.80 4.51
C ASP A 84 23.92 19.84 4.15
N ASP A 85 22.79 19.32 3.65
CA ASP A 85 21.68 20.12 3.17
C ASP A 85 20.39 19.70 3.89
N SER A 86 19.52 20.67 4.13
CA SER A 86 18.21 20.41 4.76
C SER A 86 17.11 20.87 3.82
N TYR A 87 16.08 20.04 3.68
CA TYR A 87 14.96 20.34 2.81
C TYR A 87 13.63 19.86 3.41
N THR A 88 12.53 20.37 2.86
CA THR A 88 11.17 19.99 3.25
C THR A 88 10.46 19.30 2.10
N LEU A 89 9.58 18.37 2.45
CA LEU A 89 8.66 17.76 1.49
C LEU A 89 7.22 17.95 1.97
N PRO A 90 6.27 18.21 1.08
CA PRO A 90 4.86 18.33 1.42
C PRO A 90 4.25 17.00 1.87
N VAL A 91 4.86 15.86 1.46
CA VAL A 91 4.39 14.51 1.72
C VAL A 91 5.56 13.62 2.11
N GLY A 92 5.37 12.76 3.12
CA GLY A 92 6.38 11.80 3.50
C GLY A 92 6.28 11.33 4.97
N LYS A 93 7.25 10.50 5.35
CA LYS A 93 7.38 10.02 6.74
C LYS A 93 7.92 11.07 7.72
N ARG A 94 8.40 12.20 7.21
CA ARG A 94 8.80 13.41 7.97
C ARG A 94 8.55 14.64 7.10
N SER A 95 8.44 15.80 7.73
CA SER A 95 8.34 17.08 7.02
C SER A 95 9.73 17.71 6.78
N GLN A 96 10.70 17.43 7.67
CA GLN A 96 12.07 17.91 7.59
C GLN A 96 13.03 16.76 7.28
N TYR A 97 13.85 16.92 6.27
CA TYR A 97 14.86 15.99 5.83
C TYR A 97 16.25 16.64 5.94
N ARG A 98 17.27 15.82 6.19
CA ARG A 98 18.68 16.25 6.13
C ARG A 98 19.45 15.27 5.24
N ASP A 99 20.10 15.80 4.21
CA ASP A 99 21.03 15.09 3.33
C ASP A 99 22.45 15.35 3.85
N ALA A 100 22.93 14.54 4.80
CA ALA A 100 24.26 14.66 5.38
C ALA A 100 25.09 13.43 5.02
N CYS A 101 26.10 13.59 4.16
CA CYS A 101 26.99 12.52 3.75
C CYS A 101 28.37 13.04 3.32
N ASN A 102 29.34 12.14 3.35
CA ASN A 102 30.62 12.37 2.69
C ASN A 102 30.65 11.66 1.33
N VAL A 103 31.28 12.28 0.35
CA VAL A 103 31.32 11.84 -1.03
C VAL A 103 32.75 11.56 -1.45
N LEU A 104 33.00 10.36 -1.98
CA LEU A 104 34.24 9.99 -2.65
C LEU A 104 34.00 9.87 -4.15
N SER A 105 34.82 10.54 -4.95
CA SER A 105 34.86 10.42 -6.40
C SER A 105 36.21 9.81 -6.80
N VAL A 106 36.15 8.73 -7.61
CA VAL A 106 37.34 8.08 -8.16
C VAL A 106 37.19 8.06 -9.69
N LEU A 107 37.88 8.98 -10.33
CA LEU A 107 37.86 9.10 -11.80
C LEU A 107 39.01 8.29 -12.39
N THR A 108 38.65 7.37 -13.26
CA THR A 108 39.62 6.52 -14.01
C THR A 108 39.46 6.71 -15.49
N GLN A 109 40.46 6.26 -16.27
CA GLN A 109 40.51 6.33 -17.71
C GLN A 109 41.01 5.03 -18.32
N LYS A 110 40.46 4.68 -19.51
CA LYS A 110 40.96 3.65 -20.41
C LYS A 110 40.86 4.17 -21.85
N GLY A 111 42.02 4.49 -22.41
CA GLY A 111 42.06 5.11 -23.75
C GLY A 111 41.28 6.43 -23.83
N THR A 112 40.28 6.49 -24.70
CA THR A 112 39.41 7.67 -24.86
C THR A 112 38.13 7.65 -24.02
N TRP A 113 38.03 6.76 -23.05
CA TRP A 113 36.89 6.62 -22.18
C TRP A 113 37.26 6.91 -20.74
N ARG A 114 36.36 7.52 -20.00
CA ARG A 114 36.49 7.74 -18.57
C ARG A 114 35.34 7.09 -17.80
N LEU A 115 35.66 6.60 -16.60
CA LEU A 115 34.67 6.09 -15.65
C LEU A 115 34.89 6.75 -14.30
N ASN A 116 33.89 7.42 -13.82
CA ASN A 116 33.86 7.96 -12.47
C ASN A 116 32.98 7.07 -11.58
N VAL A 117 33.51 6.64 -10.43
CA VAL A 117 32.76 5.96 -9.39
C VAL A 117 32.53 6.93 -8.26
N LEU A 118 31.26 7.17 -7.95
CA LEU A 118 30.83 8.04 -6.87
C LEU A 118 30.31 7.20 -5.70
N PHE A 119 30.90 7.39 -4.52
CA PHE A 119 30.38 6.85 -3.26
C PHE A 119 29.81 7.97 -2.42
N ARG A 120 28.64 7.74 -1.80
CA ARG A 120 28.08 8.55 -0.73
C ARG A 120 27.97 7.72 0.54
N LEU A 121 28.58 8.19 1.63
CA LEU A 121 28.50 7.55 2.94
C LEU A 121 27.67 8.41 3.88
N TYR A 122 26.59 7.82 4.35
CA TYR A 122 25.69 8.32 5.38
C TYR A 122 25.96 7.61 6.70
N ASP A 123 25.41 8.10 7.81
CA ASP A 123 25.53 7.43 9.13
C ASP A 123 24.74 6.12 9.17
N ASP A 124 23.70 5.99 8.33
CA ASP A 124 22.80 4.85 8.24
C ASP A 124 23.07 3.93 7.01
N GLY A 125 24.10 4.23 6.20
CA GLY A 125 24.41 3.37 5.04
C GLY A 125 25.33 4.01 4.01
N PHE A 126 25.42 3.38 2.87
CA PHE A 126 26.22 3.85 1.74
C PHE A 126 25.48 3.63 0.41
N ALA A 127 25.87 4.42 -0.58
CA ALA A 127 25.45 4.22 -1.94
C ALA A 127 26.59 4.51 -2.92
N PHE A 128 26.59 3.82 -4.06
CA PHE A 128 27.49 4.15 -5.16
C PHE A 128 26.76 4.17 -6.49
N ARG A 129 27.29 4.93 -7.43
CA ARG A 129 26.88 4.90 -8.84
C ARG A 129 28.03 5.19 -9.77
N TYR A 130 27.83 4.94 -11.04
CA TYR A 130 28.77 5.28 -12.10
C TYR A 130 28.32 6.51 -12.87
N GLU A 131 29.31 7.27 -13.29
CA GLU A 131 29.21 8.29 -14.31
C GLU A 131 30.19 8.01 -15.43
N ILE A 132 29.75 8.07 -16.68
CA ILE A 132 30.61 8.10 -17.85
C ILE A 132 30.61 9.54 -18.36
N PRO A 133 31.65 10.33 -18.06
CA PRO A 133 31.74 11.72 -18.47
C PRO A 133 31.77 11.88 -19.99
N LYS A 134 31.34 13.02 -20.48
CA LYS A 134 31.53 13.39 -21.89
C LYS A 134 33.01 13.66 -22.16
N TYR A 135 33.70 12.70 -22.75
CA TYR A 135 35.14 12.73 -22.99
C TYR A 135 35.48 11.99 -24.30
N GLY A 136 36.65 12.27 -24.91
CA GLY A 136 37.16 11.55 -26.08
C GLY A 136 36.33 11.71 -27.37
N GLY A 137 35.40 12.68 -27.41
CA GLY A 137 34.56 12.93 -28.61
C GLY A 137 33.33 12.01 -28.72
N HIS A 138 33.08 11.16 -27.73
CA HIS A 138 31.93 10.25 -27.75
C HIS A 138 30.63 11.01 -27.40
N ALA A 139 29.53 10.74 -28.11
CA ALA A 139 28.23 11.34 -27.85
C ALA A 139 27.33 10.45 -26.97
N SER A 140 27.54 9.13 -26.99
CA SER A 140 26.75 8.14 -26.24
C SER A 140 27.57 6.89 -25.96
N ALA A 141 27.13 6.08 -25.01
CA ALA A 141 27.60 4.74 -24.72
C ALA A 141 26.46 3.73 -24.83
N TYR A 142 26.75 2.54 -25.36
CA TYR A 142 25.87 1.38 -25.29
C TYR A 142 26.36 0.48 -24.16
N LEU A 143 25.75 0.61 -22.99
CA LEU A 143 26.09 -0.19 -21.80
C LEU A 143 25.54 -1.60 -21.92
N THR A 144 26.36 -2.62 -21.60
CA THR A 144 26.01 -4.02 -21.78
C THR A 144 25.92 -4.81 -20.48
N SER A 145 26.69 -4.44 -19.47
CA SER A 145 26.65 -5.07 -18.15
C SER A 145 27.39 -4.26 -17.09
N GLU A 146 27.16 -4.61 -15.85
CA GLU A 146 27.80 -4.09 -14.65
C GLU A 146 28.54 -5.23 -13.96
N ALA A 147 29.76 -4.98 -13.52
CA ALA A 147 30.55 -5.96 -12.77
C ALA A 147 30.33 -5.85 -11.25
N SER A 148 29.60 -4.83 -10.81
CA SER A 148 29.40 -4.52 -9.40
C SER A 148 28.76 -5.67 -8.66
N ARG A 149 29.26 -5.93 -7.44
CA ARG A 149 28.65 -6.84 -6.48
C ARG A 149 28.55 -6.18 -5.10
N VAL A 150 27.74 -6.78 -4.25
CA VAL A 150 27.74 -6.57 -2.80
C VAL A 150 28.04 -7.93 -2.18
N CYS A 151 29.28 -8.11 -1.70
CA CYS A 151 29.74 -9.35 -1.06
C CYS A 151 29.57 -9.20 0.46
N ILE A 152 28.43 -9.63 0.98
CA ILE A 152 28.04 -9.43 2.38
C ILE A 152 28.89 -10.34 3.28
N ALA A 153 29.64 -9.72 4.18
CA ALA A 153 30.43 -10.46 5.17
C ALA A 153 29.51 -11.18 6.17
N ASP A 154 29.92 -12.39 6.57
CA ASP A 154 29.18 -13.21 7.55
C ASP A 154 27.73 -13.53 7.13
N PHE A 155 27.42 -13.48 5.83
CA PHE A 155 26.09 -13.77 5.31
C PHE A 155 25.61 -15.15 5.74
N ARG A 156 24.32 -15.22 6.11
CA ARG A 156 23.65 -16.48 6.48
C ARG A 156 22.22 -16.48 5.96
N SER A 157 21.96 -17.17 4.86
CA SER A 157 20.67 -17.24 4.19
C SER A 157 19.52 -17.76 5.07
N SER A 158 19.83 -18.64 6.03
CA SER A 158 18.84 -19.21 6.96
C SER A 158 18.34 -18.26 8.04
N THR A 159 18.82 -17.02 8.05
CA THR A 159 18.41 -15.99 9.03
C THR A 159 17.19 -15.20 8.56
N ALA A 160 16.86 -14.11 9.26
CA ALA A 160 15.67 -13.27 9.00
C ALA A 160 15.76 -12.43 7.72
N CYS A 161 16.29 -12.98 6.61
CA CYS A 161 16.34 -12.33 5.31
C CYS A 161 14.98 -12.32 4.61
N ARG A 162 14.75 -11.30 3.75
CA ARG A 162 13.57 -11.16 2.92
C ARG A 162 13.98 -10.87 1.48
N PHE A 163 13.54 -11.72 0.59
CA PHE A 163 13.79 -11.61 -0.84
C PHE A 163 12.46 -11.64 -1.59
N LEU A 164 12.17 -10.61 -2.36
CA LEU A 164 11.00 -10.60 -3.21
C LEU A 164 11.33 -11.32 -4.51
N GLY A 165 10.90 -12.58 -4.60
CA GLY A 165 11.08 -13.39 -5.80
C GLY A 165 10.35 -12.75 -6.99
N ASN A 166 10.88 -12.99 -8.20
CA ASN A 166 10.17 -12.70 -9.42
C ASN A 166 8.99 -13.67 -9.55
N SER A 167 7.78 -13.22 -9.31
CA SER A 167 6.58 -14.05 -9.30
C SER A 167 6.15 -14.55 -10.69
N GLY A 168 6.66 -13.96 -11.75
CA GLY A 168 6.36 -14.31 -13.14
C GLY A 168 7.20 -15.44 -13.74
N GLY A 169 7.95 -16.18 -12.93
CA GLY A 169 8.72 -17.35 -13.38
C GLY A 169 10.00 -17.01 -14.15
N ASN A 170 10.02 -16.40 -15.28
CA ASN A 170 11.18 -15.96 -16.04
C ASN A 170 11.02 -14.54 -16.59
N ASP A 171 9.97 -13.84 -16.19
CA ASP A 171 9.72 -12.49 -16.64
C ASP A 171 10.29 -11.49 -15.61
N PRO A 172 11.40 -10.81 -15.91
CA PRO A 172 11.96 -9.78 -15.05
C PRO A 172 11.06 -8.53 -14.94
N ASN A 173 10.01 -8.45 -15.72
CA ASN A 173 9.16 -7.28 -15.92
C ASN A 173 7.82 -7.38 -15.17
N TYR A 174 7.63 -8.40 -14.31
CA TYR A 174 6.38 -8.53 -13.60
C TYR A 174 6.30 -7.48 -12.47
N PRO A 175 5.15 -6.81 -12.28
CA PRO A 175 4.97 -5.86 -11.20
C PRO A 175 5.30 -6.50 -9.84
N TYR A 176 5.81 -5.72 -8.92
CA TYR A 176 6.34 -6.14 -7.60
C TYR A 176 5.29 -6.72 -6.65
N GLU A 177 4.13 -7.13 -7.14
CA GLU A 177 2.99 -7.66 -6.42
C GLU A 177 3.17 -9.10 -5.97
N GLY A 178 4.19 -9.35 -5.17
CA GLY A 178 4.55 -10.68 -4.68
C GLY A 178 4.81 -10.71 -3.18
N LEU A 179 4.89 -11.94 -2.66
CA LEU A 179 5.23 -12.19 -1.27
C LEU A 179 6.74 -12.33 -1.09
N TYR A 180 7.26 -11.81 0.02
CA TYR A 180 8.66 -11.99 0.38
C TYR A 180 8.94 -13.42 0.80
N ALA A 181 9.90 -14.07 0.13
CA ALA A 181 10.45 -15.34 0.55
C ALA A 181 11.42 -15.16 1.73
N LYS A 182 11.42 -16.10 2.66
CA LYS A 182 12.15 -16.04 3.93
C LYS A 182 12.84 -17.37 4.23
N TYR A 183 13.92 -17.32 5.00
CA TYR A 183 14.63 -18.49 5.50
C TYR A 183 15.11 -19.45 4.39
N LEU A 184 15.43 -18.90 3.22
CA LEU A 184 15.87 -19.68 2.07
C LEU A 184 17.32 -20.16 2.27
N SER A 185 17.66 -21.37 1.81
CA SER A 185 19.05 -21.79 1.67
C SER A 185 19.69 -21.08 0.47
N TRP A 186 21.03 -20.99 0.46
CA TRP A 186 21.74 -20.40 -0.67
C TRP A 186 21.46 -21.15 -1.98
N ALA A 187 21.40 -22.49 -1.92
CA ALA A 187 21.02 -23.28 -3.08
C ALA A 187 19.63 -22.98 -3.62
N THR A 188 18.67 -22.65 -2.72
CA THR A 188 17.34 -22.20 -3.13
C THR A 188 17.39 -20.80 -3.74
N LEU A 189 18.13 -19.87 -3.13
CA LEU A 189 18.30 -18.51 -3.65
C LEU A 189 18.90 -18.52 -5.08
N THR A 190 19.92 -19.30 -5.31
CA THR A 190 20.60 -19.38 -6.63
C THR A 190 19.82 -20.19 -7.65
N GLY A 191 18.99 -21.15 -7.22
CA GLY A 191 18.23 -22.05 -8.09
C GLY A 191 16.83 -21.55 -8.49
N THR A 192 16.26 -20.57 -7.78
CA THR A 192 14.93 -20.05 -8.06
C THR A 192 15.04 -18.82 -8.97
N GLY A 193 14.32 -18.82 -10.09
CA GLY A 193 14.28 -17.67 -11.01
C GLY A 193 15.64 -17.19 -11.51
N ASP A 194 16.56 -18.12 -11.75
CA ASP A 194 17.98 -17.84 -12.08
C ASP A 194 18.72 -17.03 -11.00
N GLY A 195 18.27 -17.07 -9.76
CA GLY A 195 18.82 -16.34 -8.62
C GLY A 195 18.49 -14.85 -8.60
N ARG A 196 17.53 -14.39 -9.41
CA ARG A 196 17.13 -12.98 -9.51
C ARG A 196 15.97 -12.64 -8.59
N TYR A 197 16.09 -11.52 -7.90
CA TYR A 197 15.13 -11.01 -6.92
C TYR A 197 14.88 -9.52 -7.13
N ASN A 198 13.65 -9.08 -6.90
CA ASN A 198 13.31 -7.67 -6.88
C ASN A 198 13.90 -6.98 -5.63
N THR A 199 14.22 -5.72 -5.77
CA THR A 199 14.58 -4.85 -4.64
C THR A 199 13.35 -4.08 -4.14
N PRO A 200 13.30 -3.63 -2.87
CA PRO A 200 14.34 -3.81 -1.84
C PRO A 200 14.36 -5.23 -1.29
N SER A 201 15.57 -5.70 -0.94
CA SER A 201 15.79 -6.94 -0.21
C SER A 201 16.39 -6.64 1.15
N LEU A 202 15.87 -7.28 2.21
CA LEU A 202 16.38 -7.13 3.57
C LEU A 202 17.20 -8.36 3.94
N ILE A 203 18.44 -8.14 4.35
CA ILE A 203 19.40 -9.18 4.71
C ILE A 203 19.83 -8.96 6.15
N PHE A 204 19.93 -10.03 6.93
CA PHE A 204 20.46 -10.01 8.28
C PHE A 204 21.72 -10.88 8.37
N ASN A 205 22.87 -10.31 8.68
CA ASN A 205 24.15 -11.01 8.76
C ASN A 205 24.45 -11.60 10.15
N GLY A 206 23.45 -11.64 11.03
CA GLY A 206 23.59 -12.11 12.41
C GLY A 206 23.79 -10.99 13.44
N LYS A 207 24.09 -9.77 12.99
CA LYS A 207 24.28 -8.60 13.86
C LYS A 207 23.55 -7.36 13.32
N ASP A 208 23.72 -7.04 12.03
CA ASP A 208 23.10 -5.90 11.38
C ASP A 208 22.11 -6.35 10.32
N TYR A 209 21.07 -5.56 10.14
CA TYR A 209 20.24 -5.59 8.95
C TYR A 209 20.91 -4.77 7.84
N MET A 210 20.75 -5.24 6.61
CA MET A 210 21.20 -4.55 5.40
C MET A 210 20.02 -4.53 4.40
N LEU A 211 19.55 -3.35 4.04
CA LEU A 211 18.51 -3.18 3.03
C LEU A 211 19.18 -2.78 1.70
N LEU A 212 19.10 -3.67 0.71
CA LEU A 212 19.64 -3.44 -0.62
C LEU A 212 18.53 -2.93 -1.53
N SER A 213 18.75 -1.77 -2.16
CA SER A 213 17.81 -1.16 -3.10
C SER A 213 18.53 -0.28 -4.12
N GLU A 214 17.76 0.44 -4.90
CA GLU A 214 18.24 1.49 -5.80
C GLU A 214 17.53 2.81 -5.49
N ALA A 215 18.19 3.91 -5.87
CA ALA A 215 17.61 5.24 -5.81
C ALA A 215 17.86 6.02 -7.11
N ASP A 216 17.03 7.04 -7.37
CA ASP A 216 17.11 7.90 -8.56
C ASP A 216 16.91 7.12 -9.88
N ASN A 217 15.90 6.24 -9.93
CA ASN A 217 15.53 5.52 -11.16
C ASN A 217 14.69 6.42 -12.08
N ARG A 218 15.32 6.94 -13.13
CA ARG A 218 14.68 7.85 -14.10
C ARG A 218 14.99 7.43 -15.54
N SER A 219 14.53 8.21 -16.51
CA SER A 219 14.67 7.98 -17.96
C SER A 219 16.09 7.77 -18.47
N PHE A 220 17.10 8.14 -17.70
CA PHE A 220 18.50 7.92 -18.11
C PHE A 220 18.92 6.44 -18.04
N PHE A 221 18.20 5.60 -17.27
CA PHE A 221 18.53 4.17 -17.13
C PHE A 221 17.28 3.31 -16.90
N CYS A 222 17.44 1.98 -16.82
CA CYS A 222 16.43 1.03 -16.36
C CYS A 222 16.61 0.71 -14.86
N THR A 223 15.75 -0.11 -14.29
CA THR A 223 15.96 -0.67 -12.95
C THR A 223 16.87 -1.91 -12.98
N SER A 224 17.24 -2.41 -11.81
CA SER A 224 18.00 -3.66 -11.69
C SER A 224 17.33 -4.61 -10.71
N LEU A 225 17.39 -5.89 -11.04
CA LEU A 225 17.18 -6.99 -10.11
C LEU A 225 18.49 -7.30 -9.38
N MET A 226 18.39 -7.72 -8.15
CA MET A 226 19.51 -8.31 -7.41
C MET A 226 19.64 -9.79 -7.78
N LYS A 227 20.84 -10.26 -8.09
CA LYS A 227 21.09 -11.65 -8.46
C LYS A 227 22.03 -12.29 -7.46
N ALA A 228 21.62 -13.42 -6.87
CA ALA A 228 22.47 -14.27 -6.05
C ALA A 228 23.49 -15.00 -6.94
N GLU A 229 24.80 -14.88 -6.62
CA GLU A 229 25.90 -15.45 -7.37
C GLU A 229 26.30 -16.85 -6.84
N GLN A 230 27.32 -17.45 -7.42
CA GLN A 230 27.78 -18.81 -7.04
C GLN A 230 28.31 -18.86 -5.60
N GLN A 231 29.04 -17.83 -5.17
CA GLN A 231 29.58 -17.76 -3.82
C GLN A 231 28.54 -17.20 -2.86
N GLU A 232 28.37 -17.86 -1.71
CA GLU A 232 27.41 -17.45 -0.70
C GLU A 232 27.69 -16.03 -0.18
N GLY A 233 26.64 -15.21 -0.14
CA GLY A 233 26.70 -13.81 0.26
C GLY A 233 27.04 -12.82 -0.86
N GLU A 234 27.31 -13.29 -2.08
CA GLU A 234 27.58 -12.42 -3.22
C GLU A 234 26.33 -12.14 -4.03
N PHE A 235 26.00 -10.86 -4.18
CA PHE A 235 24.89 -10.38 -4.99
C PHE A 235 25.38 -9.41 -6.06
N SER A 236 24.97 -9.62 -7.31
CA SER A 236 25.20 -8.72 -8.44
C SER A 236 23.93 -8.02 -8.88
N TYR A 237 24.06 -7.07 -9.81
CA TYR A 237 22.93 -6.33 -10.39
C TYR A 237 22.64 -6.82 -11.81
N SER A 238 21.40 -7.25 -12.04
CA SER A 238 20.91 -7.71 -13.35
C SER A 238 19.91 -6.68 -13.88
N TRP A 239 20.25 -6.03 -15.00
CA TRP A 239 19.45 -4.95 -15.57
C TRP A 239 18.17 -5.46 -16.23
N THR A 240 17.09 -4.68 -16.17
CA THR A 240 15.81 -4.99 -16.81
C THR A 240 15.80 -4.62 -18.31
N GLY A 241 16.81 -3.89 -18.79
CA GLY A 241 17.06 -3.69 -20.21
C GLY A 241 16.51 -2.39 -20.82
N GLN A 242 16.65 -2.28 -22.15
CA GLN A 242 16.20 -1.12 -22.92
C GLN A 242 14.68 -1.10 -23.10
N THR A 243 14.08 -2.25 -23.41
CA THR A 243 12.65 -2.45 -23.70
C THR A 243 12.10 -3.64 -22.89
N LYS A 244 10.77 -3.78 -22.87
CA LYS A 244 10.09 -4.89 -22.19
C LYS A 244 10.43 -6.29 -22.76
N ASP A 245 10.84 -6.37 -24.01
CA ASP A 245 11.17 -7.63 -24.68
C ASP A 245 12.57 -8.15 -24.37
N TYR A 246 13.20 -7.62 -23.32
CA TYR A 246 14.53 -7.96 -22.84
C TYR A 246 14.82 -9.46 -22.79
N ALA A 247 13.87 -10.30 -22.38
CA ALA A 247 14.06 -11.74 -22.29
C ALA A 247 14.23 -12.43 -23.66
N THR A 248 13.78 -11.79 -24.74
CA THR A 248 13.79 -12.31 -26.12
C THR A 248 14.78 -11.59 -27.02
N GLU A 249 15.27 -10.41 -26.63
CA GLU A 249 16.21 -9.63 -27.40
C GLU A 249 17.64 -10.15 -27.25
N LYS A 250 18.31 -10.35 -28.36
CA LYS A 250 19.76 -10.66 -28.39
C LYS A 250 20.63 -9.48 -27.96
N ASP A 251 20.04 -8.32 -27.83
CA ASP A 251 20.75 -7.09 -27.58
C ASP A 251 20.26 -6.40 -26.31
N HIS A 252 20.89 -6.75 -25.19
CA HIS A 252 20.63 -6.18 -23.86
C HIS A 252 21.26 -4.80 -23.63
N ARG A 253 21.76 -4.15 -24.69
CA ARG A 253 22.46 -2.87 -24.60
C ARG A 253 21.52 -1.75 -24.23
N ILE A 254 21.93 -0.93 -23.27
CA ILE A 254 21.23 0.28 -22.89
C ILE A 254 21.92 1.48 -23.53
N LEU A 255 21.22 2.20 -24.38
CA LEU A 255 21.73 3.43 -24.99
C LEU A 255 21.67 4.57 -23.98
N CYS A 256 22.82 5.12 -23.62
CA CYS A 256 22.97 6.25 -22.70
C CYS A 256 23.68 7.41 -23.40
N PRO A 257 23.03 8.57 -23.62
CA PRO A 257 23.71 9.81 -24.00
C PRO A 257 24.75 10.21 -22.95
N LEU A 258 25.88 10.80 -23.38
CA LEU A 258 26.91 11.25 -22.45
C LEU A 258 26.71 12.73 -22.03
N PRO A 259 26.95 13.10 -20.76
CA PRO A 259 27.35 12.21 -19.66
C PRO A 259 26.24 11.21 -19.29
N ALA A 260 26.63 9.96 -19.03
CA ALA A 260 25.71 8.87 -18.64
C ALA A 260 25.87 8.54 -17.16
N TYR A 261 24.75 8.17 -16.53
CA TYR A 261 24.69 7.81 -15.13
C TYR A 261 23.97 6.46 -14.98
N THR A 262 24.33 5.70 -13.92
CA THR A 262 23.49 4.62 -13.43
C THR A 262 22.63 5.12 -12.25
N PRO A 263 21.53 4.44 -11.89
CA PRO A 263 20.90 4.64 -10.59
C PRO A 263 21.90 4.39 -9.45
N TRP A 264 21.60 4.96 -8.27
CA TRP A 264 22.39 4.65 -7.08
C TRP A 264 22.13 3.20 -6.63
N ARG A 265 23.20 2.45 -6.39
CA ARG A 265 23.18 1.17 -5.68
C ARG A 265 23.20 1.49 -4.19
N MET A 266 22.08 1.36 -3.52
CA MET A 266 21.86 1.82 -2.14
C MET A 266 21.88 0.63 -1.18
N VAL A 267 22.62 0.75 -0.09
CA VAL A 267 22.66 -0.20 1.02
C VAL A 267 22.49 0.56 2.33
N VAL A 268 21.34 0.42 2.98
CA VAL A 268 21.11 0.90 4.35
C VAL A 268 21.57 -0.18 5.31
N CYS A 269 22.27 0.15 6.37
CA CYS A 269 22.80 -0.83 7.31
C CYS A 269 22.76 -0.36 8.76
N GLY A 270 22.31 -1.24 9.65
CA GLY A 270 22.19 -0.97 11.08
C GLY A 270 21.20 -1.89 11.78
N ASP A 271 20.64 -1.43 12.89
CA ASP A 271 19.53 -2.12 13.52
C ASP A 271 18.22 -1.90 12.74
N ILE A 272 17.15 -2.56 13.15
CA ILE A 272 15.87 -2.49 12.44
C ILE A 272 15.24 -1.09 12.52
N LYS A 273 15.56 -0.31 13.56
CA LYS A 273 15.13 1.09 13.71
C LYS A 273 15.82 1.94 12.65
N THR A 274 17.12 1.79 12.46
CA THR A 274 17.89 2.45 11.40
C THR A 274 17.30 2.16 10.02
N ILE A 275 16.97 0.89 9.74
CA ILE A 275 16.31 0.51 8.48
C ILE A 275 14.99 1.25 8.29
N PHE A 276 14.11 1.27 9.29
CA PHE A 276 12.79 1.91 9.20
C PHE A 276 12.87 3.43 9.03
N GLU A 277 13.78 4.08 9.76
CA GLU A 277 13.84 5.55 9.85
C GLU A 277 14.66 6.21 8.74
N THR A 278 15.43 5.45 7.94
CA THR A 278 16.29 5.99 6.88
C THR A 278 15.53 6.90 5.90
N THR A 279 16.22 7.90 5.39
CA THR A 279 15.77 8.78 4.29
C THR A 279 16.72 8.77 3.10
N MET A 280 17.60 7.77 3.04
CA MET A 280 18.65 7.70 2.00
C MET A 280 18.07 7.70 0.58
N ALA A 281 16.91 7.06 0.37
CA ALA A 281 16.31 7.00 -0.97
C ALA A 281 16.01 8.40 -1.51
N GLU A 282 15.40 9.26 -0.71
CA GLU A 282 15.13 10.66 -1.06
C GLU A 282 16.42 11.47 -1.15
N ASN A 283 17.34 11.32 -0.19
CA ASN A 283 18.62 12.05 -0.15
C ASN A 283 19.49 11.80 -1.38
N LEU A 284 19.39 10.63 -2.00
CA LEU A 284 20.13 10.28 -3.21
C LEU A 284 19.52 10.86 -4.50
N CYS A 285 18.30 11.39 -4.44
CA CYS A 285 17.63 12.02 -5.57
C CYS A 285 17.94 13.53 -5.65
N PRO A 286 17.97 14.12 -6.85
CA PRO A 286 18.13 15.57 -6.96
C PRO A 286 16.91 16.31 -6.39
N PRO A 287 17.10 17.54 -5.91
CA PRO A 287 16.00 18.37 -5.44
C PRO A 287 15.01 18.68 -6.57
N THR A 288 13.76 18.98 -6.19
CA THR A 288 12.75 19.45 -7.14
C THR A 288 13.13 20.79 -7.76
N THR A 289 12.76 20.98 -9.01
CA THR A 289 12.83 22.28 -9.71
C THR A 289 11.48 23.01 -9.69
N MET A 290 10.45 22.41 -9.10
CA MET A 290 9.13 23.03 -8.96
C MET A 290 9.19 24.14 -7.91
N THR A 291 8.64 25.31 -8.24
CA THR A 291 8.62 26.49 -7.37
C THR A 291 7.30 26.65 -6.60
N ASP A 292 6.23 26.07 -7.09
CA ASP A 292 4.92 26.03 -6.44
C ASP A 292 4.57 24.60 -6.03
N LEU A 293 4.50 24.34 -4.73
CA LEU A 293 4.14 23.05 -4.15
C LEU A 293 2.82 23.12 -3.37
N ASP A 294 2.18 24.30 -3.28
CA ASP A 294 1.00 24.53 -2.44
C ASP A 294 -0.24 23.74 -2.90
N TRP A 295 -0.28 23.33 -4.15
CA TRP A 295 -1.36 22.50 -4.70
C TRP A 295 -1.23 21.00 -4.34
N ILE A 296 -0.07 20.56 -3.85
CA ILE A 296 0.19 19.18 -3.46
C ILE A 296 -0.36 18.98 -2.05
N LYS A 297 -1.53 18.36 -1.95
CA LYS A 297 -2.21 18.12 -0.67
C LYS A 297 -2.31 16.61 -0.42
N PRO A 298 -1.74 16.11 0.68
CA PRO A 298 -1.97 14.72 1.10
C PRO A 298 -3.39 14.56 1.66
N GLY A 299 -3.92 13.34 1.60
CA GLY A 299 -5.25 13.08 2.14
C GLY A 299 -5.71 11.64 2.01
N VAL A 300 -6.87 11.35 2.58
CA VAL A 300 -7.56 10.08 2.43
C VAL A 300 -8.47 10.13 1.22
N ALA A 301 -8.57 9.04 0.48
CA ALA A 301 -9.49 8.87 -0.65
C ALA A 301 -10.45 7.71 -0.38
N ALA A 302 -11.74 7.92 -0.51
CA ALA A 302 -12.65 6.81 -0.66
C ALA A 302 -12.52 6.22 -2.08
N TRP A 303 -12.75 4.91 -2.20
CA TRP A 303 -12.52 4.20 -3.44
C TRP A 303 -13.48 3.01 -3.60
N TYR A 304 -14.18 2.98 -4.73
CA TYR A 304 -15.13 1.90 -5.06
C TYR A 304 -14.49 0.85 -5.97
N TRP A 305 -13.48 0.15 -5.46
CA TRP A 305 -12.74 -0.82 -6.27
C TRP A 305 -13.53 -2.09 -6.62
N GLY A 306 -14.17 -2.72 -5.67
CA GLY A 306 -14.85 -3.96 -5.91
C GLY A 306 -16.07 -3.85 -6.82
N GLY A 307 -16.59 -2.62 -7.08
CA GLY A 307 -17.58 -2.37 -8.11
C GLY A 307 -17.02 -2.57 -9.51
N SER A 308 -15.75 -2.26 -9.68
CA SER A 308 -15.05 -2.41 -10.95
C SER A 308 -14.64 -3.85 -11.25
N ASP A 309 -14.60 -4.77 -10.30
CA ASP A 309 -14.30 -6.20 -10.51
C ASP A 309 -15.35 -6.84 -11.42
N GLY A 310 -15.32 -6.32 -12.63
CA GLY A 310 -16.16 -6.74 -13.72
C GLY A 310 -17.63 -6.44 -13.52
N GLY A 311 -18.02 -5.44 -12.74
CA GLY A 311 -19.40 -4.97 -12.63
C GLY A 311 -20.45 -6.05 -12.36
N LYS A 312 -19.97 -7.20 -11.97
CA LYS A 312 -20.72 -8.45 -11.94
C LYS A 312 -21.20 -8.76 -10.54
N GLY A 313 -20.68 -7.96 -9.57
CA GLY A 313 -20.95 -8.16 -8.18
C GLY A 313 -22.39 -7.84 -7.81
N GLU A 314 -22.89 -8.50 -6.81
CA GLU A 314 -24.16 -8.22 -6.16
C GLU A 314 -24.21 -6.78 -5.60
N ILE A 315 -23.08 -6.19 -5.33
CA ILE A 315 -22.94 -4.83 -4.80
C ILE A 315 -23.25 -3.78 -5.84
N GLN A 316 -22.73 -3.92 -7.06
CA GLN A 316 -23.11 -3.01 -8.13
C GLN A 316 -24.61 -3.07 -8.39
N LYS A 317 -25.22 -4.26 -8.29
CA LYS A 317 -26.66 -4.43 -8.35
C LYS A 317 -27.38 -3.77 -7.16
N ALA A 318 -26.79 -3.83 -5.95
CA ALA A 318 -27.38 -3.22 -4.77
C ALA A 318 -27.47 -1.69 -4.88
N TYR A 319 -26.46 -1.05 -5.50
CA TYR A 319 -26.48 0.40 -5.78
C TYR A 319 -27.27 0.75 -7.05
N GLY A 320 -27.69 -0.20 -7.86
CA GLY A 320 -28.40 0.04 -9.11
C GLY A 320 -27.52 0.30 -10.33
N GLY A 321 -26.21 0.24 -10.19
CA GLY A 321 -25.23 0.39 -11.26
C GLY A 321 -23.87 0.90 -10.81
N LEU A 322 -22.89 0.94 -11.71
CA LEU A 322 -21.53 1.42 -11.41
C LEU A 322 -21.55 2.88 -10.97
N ARG A 323 -22.16 3.76 -11.74
CA ARG A 323 -22.23 5.20 -11.45
C ARG A 323 -22.85 5.48 -10.08
N GLU A 324 -23.88 4.75 -9.73
CA GLU A 324 -24.59 4.85 -8.46
C GLU A 324 -23.69 4.41 -7.28
N GLY A 325 -22.92 3.34 -7.46
CA GLY A 325 -21.93 2.88 -6.48
C GLY A 325 -20.77 3.85 -6.32
N GLU A 326 -20.23 4.38 -7.43
CA GLU A 326 -19.21 5.44 -7.41
C GLU A 326 -19.72 6.66 -6.62
N TRP A 327 -21.00 7.06 -6.85
CA TRP A 327 -21.56 8.20 -6.16
C TRP A 327 -21.72 7.98 -4.64
N ALA A 328 -22.20 6.81 -4.24
CA ALA A 328 -22.34 6.48 -2.81
C ALA A 328 -21.00 6.56 -2.06
N HIS A 329 -19.92 6.08 -2.67
CA HIS A 329 -18.59 6.17 -2.08
C HIS A 329 -18.00 7.59 -2.12
N CYS A 330 -18.34 8.38 -3.13
CA CYS A 330 -18.00 9.81 -3.14
C CYS A 330 -18.71 10.58 -2.02
N GLU A 331 -19.99 10.27 -1.75
CA GLU A 331 -20.72 10.82 -0.62
C GLU A 331 -20.11 10.38 0.72
N LEU A 332 -19.64 9.12 0.82
CA LEU A 332 -18.88 8.69 2.00
C LEU A 332 -17.63 9.56 2.22
N ALA A 333 -16.86 9.87 1.16
CA ALA A 333 -15.71 10.75 1.29
C ALA A 333 -16.10 12.12 1.88
N ALA A 334 -17.21 12.72 1.38
CA ALA A 334 -17.72 13.99 1.90
C ALA A 334 -18.10 13.91 3.39
N ASP A 335 -18.79 12.85 3.80
CA ASP A 335 -19.25 12.66 5.18
C ASP A 335 -18.09 12.38 6.14
N MET A 336 -17.06 11.69 5.66
CA MET A 336 -15.85 11.43 6.43
C MET A 336 -14.90 12.64 6.47
N GLY A 337 -15.20 13.71 5.71
CA GLY A 337 -14.31 14.85 5.57
C GLY A 337 -13.01 14.51 4.82
N TRP A 338 -13.02 13.43 4.04
CA TRP A 338 -11.88 13.03 3.23
C TRP A 338 -11.82 13.85 1.95
N PRO A 339 -10.64 14.40 1.59
CA PRO A 339 -10.55 15.34 0.48
C PRO A 339 -10.69 14.70 -0.90
N TYR A 340 -10.56 13.36 -1.01
CA TYR A 340 -10.46 12.71 -2.30
C TYR A 340 -11.46 11.57 -2.47
N TYR A 341 -11.84 11.40 -3.74
CA TYR A 341 -12.53 10.21 -4.23
C TYR A 341 -11.82 9.68 -5.48
N LEU A 342 -11.45 8.39 -5.48
CA LEU A 342 -10.86 7.73 -6.63
C LEU A 342 -11.93 7.02 -7.45
N ILE A 343 -12.07 7.42 -8.70
CA ILE A 343 -12.92 6.75 -9.70
C ILE A 343 -12.07 5.74 -10.45
N ASP A 344 -12.42 4.47 -10.29
CA ASP A 344 -11.70 3.35 -10.88
C ASP A 344 -12.18 2.99 -12.29
N ALA A 345 -11.72 1.86 -12.84
CA ALA A 345 -12.04 1.37 -14.18
C ALA A 345 -13.54 1.31 -14.47
N GLY A 346 -13.94 1.55 -15.72
CA GLY A 346 -15.32 1.51 -16.15
C GLY A 346 -16.03 2.87 -16.26
N TRP A 347 -15.36 3.94 -15.90
CA TRP A 347 -15.87 5.30 -16.10
C TRP A 347 -16.11 5.64 -17.59
N SER A 348 -16.96 6.61 -17.84
CA SER A 348 -17.29 7.07 -19.19
C SER A 348 -17.32 8.61 -19.27
N SER A 349 -16.71 9.15 -20.30
CA SER A 349 -16.74 10.60 -20.56
C SER A 349 -18.16 11.18 -20.75
N SER A 350 -19.17 10.32 -20.90
CA SER A 350 -20.56 10.75 -21.03
C SER A 350 -21.20 11.22 -19.72
N TRP A 351 -20.70 10.75 -18.55
CA TRP A 351 -21.23 11.13 -17.23
C TRP A 351 -20.19 11.70 -16.29
N PHE A 352 -18.92 11.46 -16.60
CA PHE A 352 -17.82 11.74 -15.70
C PHE A 352 -17.64 13.24 -15.39
N PRO A 353 -17.65 14.20 -16.36
CA PRO A 353 -17.50 15.62 -16.04
C PRO A 353 -18.57 16.17 -15.09
N ASP A 354 -19.82 15.71 -15.26
CA ASP A 354 -20.91 16.03 -14.33
C ASP A 354 -20.65 15.50 -12.92
N PHE A 355 -20.16 14.27 -12.83
CA PHE A 355 -19.82 13.64 -11.55
C PHE A 355 -18.75 14.47 -10.80
N VAL A 356 -17.68 14.88 -11.48
CA VAL A 356 -16.61 15.71 -10.90
C VAL A 356 -17.14 17.05 -10.41
N THR A 357 -18.00 17.71 -11.19
CA THR A 357 -18.62 18.98 -10.79
C THR A 357 -19.39 18.82 -9.48
N ARG A 358 -20.23 17.79 -9.38
CA ARG A 358 -21.02 17.50 -8.19
C ARG A 358 -20.18 17.07 -6.98
N ALA A 359 -19.12 16.32 -7.19
CA ALA A 359 -18.18 15.95 -6.14
C ALA A 359 -17.49 17.19 -5.55
N ASN A 360 -17.02 18.09 -6.42
CA ASN A 360 -16.40 19.35 -6.00
C ASN A 360 -17.39 20.25 -5.23
N GLU A 361 -18.68 20.26 -5.58
CA GLU A 361 -19.73 20.96 -4.81
C GLU A 361 -19.88 20.43 -3.39
N LYS A 362 -19.55 19.16 -3.16
CA LYS A 362 -19.51 18.53 -1.83
C LYS A 362 -18.14 18.67 -1.12
N GLY A 363 -17.17 19.35 -1.75
CA GLY A 363 -15.83 19.52 -1.19
C GLY A 363 -14.89 18.31 -1.41
N VAL A 364 -15.25 17.40 -2.31
CA VAL A 364 -14.46 16.21 -2.64
C VAL A 364 -13.83 16.38 -4.01
N ASP A 365 -12.51 16.30 -4.08
CA ASP A 365 -11.74 16.33 -5.32
C ASP A 365 -11.63 14.90 -5.92
N CYS A 366 -11.77 14.78 -7.24
CA CYS A 366 -11.72 13.48 -7.91
C CYS A 366 -10.32 13.13 -8.41
N LEU A 367 -9.94 11.88 -8.18
CA LEU A 367 -8.81 11.20 -8.80
C LEU A 367 -9.34 10.22 -9.85
N LEU A 368 -8.59 10.01 -10.93
CA LEU A 368 -9.04 9.19 -12.06
C LEU A 368 -8.09 8.04 -12.34
N TRP A 369 -8.62 6.82 -12.39
CA TRP A 369 -7.89 5.64 -12.83
C TRP A 369 -7.77 5.57 -14.36
N GLN A 370 -6.60 5.13 -14.85
CA GLN A 370 -6.40 4.79 -16.27
C GLN A 370 -5.27 3.79 -16.45
N ASN A 371 -5.42 2.96 -17.48
CA ASN A 371 -4.48 1.92 -17.87
C ASN A 371 -3.27 2.50 -18.63
N ALA A 372 -2.03 2.18 -18.19
CA ALA A 372 -0.79 2.60 -18.84
C ALA A 372 -0.33 1.64 -19.94
N ASN A 373 -0.86 0.41 -19.99
CA ASN A 373 -0.52 -0.55 -21.03
C ASN A 373 -0.96 -0.04 -22.41
N LEU A 374 0.00 0.18 -23.29
CA LEU A 374 -0.24 0.76 -24.63
C LEU A 374 -1.07 -0.15 -25.56
N ASN A 375 -1.23 -1.42 -25.23
CA ASN A 375 -2.12 -2.32 -25.96
C ASN A 375 -3.59 -2.06 -25.59
N ASN A 376 -3.86 -1.52 -24.40
CA ASN A 376 -5.20 -1.29 -23.88
C ASN A 376 -5.62 0.19 -24.02
N SER A 377 -4.69 1.12 -23.86
CA SER A 377 -4.94 2.56 -23.98
C SER A 377 -3.70 3.27 -24.50
N GLN A 378 -3.88 4.23 -25.39
CA GLN A 378 -2.81 5.10 -25.90
C GLN A 378 -2.69 6.43 -25.14
N ASP A 379 -3.47 6.62 -24.07
CA ASP A 379 -3.52 7.88 -23.31
C ASP A 379 -2.16 8.25 -22.72
N PHE A 380 -1.40 7.25 -22.25
CA PHE A 380 -0.06 7.44 -21.68
C PHE A 380 1.09 7.11 -22.64
N SER A 381 0.83 7.08 -23.96
CA SER A 381 1.93 7.15 -24.92
C SER A 381 2.58 8.52 -24.87
N ASN A 382 3.89 8.61 -25.20
CA ASN A 382 4.61 9.88 -25.22
C ASN A 382 3.96 10.93 -26.16
N ALA A 383 3.23 10.48 -27.18
CA ALA A 383 2.54 11.35 -28.14
C ALA A 383 1.24 11.95 -27.58
N ASN A 384 0.49 11.20 -26.76
CA ASN A 384 -0.88 11.58 -26.38
C ASN A 384 -0.98 12.14 -24.95
N MET A 385 -0.03 11.86 -24.09
CA MET A 385 -0.06 12.13 -22.64
C MET A 385 -0.40 13.59 -22.32
N ASP A 386 0.23 14.55 -23.00
CA ASP A 386 -0.01 15.98 -22.77
C ASP A 386 -1.46 16.38 -23.08
N ALA A 387 -1.99 15.90 -24.21
CA ALA A 387 -3.38 16.18 -24.62
C ALA A 387 -4.39 15.51 -23.66
N THR A 388 -4.08 14.30 -23.21
CA THR A 388 -4.90 13.53 -22.25
C THR A 388 -4.98 14.24 -20.91
N LEU A 389 -3.86 14.59 -20.29
CA LEU A 389 -3.84 15.25 -18.99
C LEU A 389 -4.46 16.66 -19.07
N LYS A 390 -4.21 17.39 -20.15
CA LYS A 390 -4.86 18.69 -20.41
C LYS A 390 -6.39 18.55 -20.43
N LYS A 391 -6.90 17.53 -21.12
CA LYS A 391 -8.35 17.24 -21.19
C LYS A 391 -8.91 16.93 -19.80
N TRP A 392 -8.24 16.06 -19.04
CA TRP A 392 -8.73 15.69 -17.70
C TRP A 392 -8.66 16.86 -16.71
N LYS A 393 -7.61 17.68 -16.80
CA LYS A 393 -7.55 18.92 -16.03
C LYS A 393 -8.75 19.83 -16.29
N SER A 394 -9.20 19.90 -17.56
CA SER A 394 -10.37 20.70 -17.92
C SER A 394 -11.69 20.16 -17.36
N TRP A 395 -11.74 18.91 -16.93
CA TRP A 395 -12.85 18.30 -16.21
C TRP A 395 -12.82 18.54 -14.70
N GLY A 396 -11.72 19.12 -14.18
CA GLY A 396 -11.55 19.37 -12.74
C GLY A 396 -10.82 18.28 -11.97
N ILE A 397 -10.22 17.29 -12.67
CA ILE A 397 -9.46 16.20 -12.05
C ILE A 397 -8.23 16.76 -11.32
N LYS A 398 -7.99 16.28 -10.10
CA LYS A 398 -6.88 16.70 -9.24
C LYS A 398 -5.70 15.73 -9.24
N GLY A 399 -5.91 14.49 -9.62
CA GLY A 399 -4.86 13.49 -9.68
C GLY A 399 -5.28 12.27 -10.47
N ILE A 400 -4.33 11.39 -10.68
CA ILE A 400 -4.47 10.20 -11.50
C ILE A 400 -3.88 8.97 -10.82
N LYS A 401 -4.60 7.85 -10.89
CA LYS A 401 -4.09 6.50 -10.61
C LYS A 401 -3.77 5.86 -11.97
N VAL A 402 -2.50 5.61 -12.23
CA VAL A 402 -2.03 5.06 -13.50
C VAL A 402 -1.51 3.65 -13.29
N ASP A 403 -2.18 2.68 -13.91
CA ASP A 403 -2.03 1.27 -13.61
C ASP A 403 -1.51 0.46 -14.79
N PHE A 404 -0.97 -0.75 -14.54
CA PHE A 404 -0.48 -1.68 -15.57
C PHE A 404 0.70 -1.14 -16.39
N TRP A 405 1.75 -0.68 -15.73
CA TRP A 405 3.01 -0.33 -16.37
C TRP A 405 3.79 -1.54 -16.85
N GLU A 406 3.65 -2.66 -16.14
CA GLU A 406 4.06 -4.02 -16.52
C GLU A 406 5.56 -4.30 -16.61
N ASP A 407 6.44 -3.29 -16.70
CA ASP A 407 7.88 -3.50 -16.78
C ASP A 407 8.69 -2.32 -16.22
N ASP A 408 10.00 -2.53 -16.04
CA ASP A 408 10.96 -1.58 -15.48
C ASP A 408 12.07 -1.21 -16.49
N SER A 409 11.81 -1.42 -17.78
CA SER A 409 12.76 -1.08 -18.83
C SER A 409 13.04 0.43 -18.88
N LYS A 410 14.13 0.82 -19.54
CA LYS A 410 14.43 2.22 -19.77
C LYS A 410 13.32 2.96 -20.51
N GLU A 411 12.64 2.28 -21.44
CA GLU A 411 11.50 2.86 -22.17
C GLU A 411 10.36 3.19 -21.21
N THR A 412 10.02 2.28 -20.31
CA THR A 412 8.98 2.50 -19.30
C THR A 412 9.38 3.57 -18.30
N MET A 413 10.65 3.58 -17.81
CA MET A 413 11.15 4.68 -16.96
C MET A 413 11.05 6.04 -17.67
N THR A 414 11.28 6.08 -18.99
CA THR A 414 11.14 7.30 -19.79
C THR A 414 9.68 7.77 -19.85
N ARG A 415 8.73 6.85 -20.02
CA ARG A 415 7.30 7.18 -20.02
C ARG A 415 6.83 7.65 -18.63
N MET A 416 7.30 7.01 -17.56
CA MET A 416 6.98 7.44 -16.20
C MET A 416 7.51 8.84 -15.90
N GLU A 417 8.76 9.15 -16.25
CA GLU A 417 9.31 10.50 -16.04
C GLU A 417 8.59 11.56 -16.88
N ASN A 418 8.16 11.23 -18.10
CA ASN A 418 7.29 12.10 -18.91
C ASN A 418 5.92 12.33 -18.23
N LEU A 419 5.37 11.29 -17.59
CA LEU A 419 4.14 11.43 -16.79
C LEU A 419 4.36 12.41 -15.64
N TYR A 420 5.44 12.28 -14.87
CA TYR A 420 5.73 13.17 -13.75
C TYR A 420 5.84 14.62 -14.20
N ASN A 421 6.60 14.88 -15.26
CA ASN A 421 6.75 16.23 -15.82
C ASN A 421 5.42 16.80 -16.36
N THR A 422 4.61 15.96 -17.02
CA THR A 422 3.32 16.40 -17.58
C THR A 422 2.28 16.62 -16.50
N ALA A 423 2.24 15.75 -15.47
CA ALA A 423 1.36 15.90 -14.32
C ALA A 423 1.70 17.18 -13.52
N ALA A 424 2.99 17.47 -13.32
CA ALA A 424 3.44 18.72 -12.70
C ALA A 424 2.97 19.96 -13.49
N LYS A 425 3.08 19.94 -14.82
CA LYS A 425 2.61 21.01 -15.70
C LYS A 425 1.12 21.33 -15.52
N TYR A 426 0.31 20.31 -15.27
CA TYR A 426 -1.14 20.46 -15.07
C TYR A 426 -1.55 20.43 -13.60
N GLN A 427 -0.61 20.45 -12.65
CA GLN A 427 -0.87 20.37 -11.22
C GLN A 427 -1.80 19.20 -10.87
N MET A 428 -1.38 17.98 -11.22
CA MET A 428 -2.09 16.74 -10.97
C MET A 428 -1.26 15.83 -10.05
N LEU A 429 -1.88 15.29 -9.02
CA LEU A 429 -1.29 14.28 -8.13
C LEU A 429 -1.13 12.95 -8.88
N VAL A 430 -0.09 12.19 -8.55
CA VAL A 430 0.21 10.91 -9.20
C VAL A 430 0.20 9.77 -8.20
N ASN A 431 -0.55 8.73 -8.50
CA ASN A 431 -0.51 7.41 -7.90
C ASN A 431 -0.17 6.39 -9.00
N LEU A 432 0.79 5.51 -8.76
CA LEU A 432 1.18 4.45 -9.70
C LEU A 432 0.78 3.09 -9.17
N HIS A 433 0.17 2.28 -10.03
CA HIS A 433 -0.17 0.88 -9.78
C HIS A 433 0.39 -0.03 -10.88
N GLY A 434 0.44 -1.36 -10.66
CA GLY A 434 1.06 -2.28 -11.60
C GLY A 434 2.45 -1.81 -12.03
N CYS A 435 3.29 -1.38 -11.10
CA CYS A 435 4.48 -0.59 -11.37
C CYS A 435 5.69 -1.04 -10.53
N THR A 436 6.85 -0.46 -10.83
CA THR A 436 8.07 -0.61 -10.03
C THR A 436 7.91 -0.04 -8.62
N ARG A 437 8.83 -0.39 -7.73
CA ARG A 437 8.96 0.22 -6.40
C ARG A 437 9.41 1.67 -6.45
N PRO A 438 9.17 2.50 -5.42
CA PRO A 438 9.75 3.83 -5.29
C PRO A 438 11.28 3.79 -5.22
N SER A 439 11.89 4.88 -5.61
CA SER A 439 13.34 5.09 -5.59
C SER A 439 13.73 6.49 -5.08
N GLY A 440 12.93 7.06 -4.17
CA GLY A 440 13.18 8.38 -3.58
C GLY A 440 12.72 9.56 -4.45
N LEU A 441 12.10 9.32 -5.59
CA LEU A 441 11.78 10.35 -6.58
C LEU A 441 10.83 11.44 -6.10
N ARG A 442 10.16 11.29 -4.96
CA ARG A 442 9.34 12.37 -4.39
C ARG A 442 10.15 13.63 -3.99
N ARG A 443 11.48 13.52 -3.80
CA ARG A 443 12.35 14.71 -3.65
C ARG A 443 12.40 15.52 -4.94
N THR A 444 12.42 14.85 -6.09
CA THR A 444 12.46 15.47 -7.42
C THR A 444 11.08 15.84 -7.92
N TYR A 445 10.10 14.97 -7.68
CA TYR A 445 8.70 15.09 -8.11
C TYR A 445 7.76 14.95 -6.91
N PRO A 446 7.58 16.00 -6.09
CA PRO A 446 6.84 15.94 -4.83
C PRO A 446 5.36 15.55 -4.96
N HIS A 447 4.80 15.63 -6.15
CA HIS A 447 3.42 15.24 -6.50
C HIS A 447 3.23 13.74 -6.78
N ILE A 448 4.31 12.93 -6.72
CA ILE A 448 4.18 11.48 -6.63
C ILE A 448 3.76 11.15 -5.20
N MET A 449 2.46 10.93 -5.02
CA MET A 449 1.85 10.77 -3.70
C MET A 449 2.06 9.37 -3.13
N THR A 450 1.90 8.36 -3.97
CA THR A 450 1.99 6.96 -3.57
C THR A 450 2.23 6.06 -4.78
N GLN A 451 2.71 4.85 -4.53
CA GLN A 451 2.92 3.80 -5.54
C GLN A 451 2.53 2.46 -4.95
N GLU A 452 2.00 1.56 -5.77
CA GLU A 452 1.74 0.19 -5.35
C GLU A 452 3.07 -0.61 -5.25
N GLY A 453 3.41 -1.38 -6.26
CA GLY A 453 4.62 -2.21 -6.30
C GLY A 453 4.72 -3.18 -5.11
N ILE A 454 3.61 -3.80 -4.71
CA ILE A 454 3.49 -4.75 -3.60
C ILE A 454 2.33 -5.71 -3.81
N TYR A 455 2.27 -6.78 -3.01
CA TYR A 455 1.07 -7.57 -2.78
C TYR A 455 0.17 -6.80 -1.78
N GLY A 456 -0.73 -5.95 -2.30
CA GLY A 456 -1.52 -4.99 -1.53
C GLY A 456 -2.80 -5.54 -0.90
N GLY A 457 -3.61 -4.66 -0.33
CA GLY A 457 -4.91 -4.99 0.26
C GLY A 457 -5.90 -5.55 -0.75
N GLU A 458 -5.83 -5.14 -2.01
CA GLU A 458 -6.64 -5.67 -3.10
C GLU A 458 -6.53 -7.19 -3.23
N GLN A 459 -5.36 -7.75 -2.97
CA GLN A 459 -5.10 -9.19 -3.06
C GLN A 459 -5.90 -10.03 -2.05
N GLN A 460 -6.47 -9.39 -1.03
CA GLN A 460 -7.38 -10.02 -0.07
C GLN A 460 -8.61 -10.64 -0.74
N PHE A 461 -9.03 -10.10 -1.89
CA PHE A 461 -10.14 -10.63 -2.66
C PHE A 461 -9.87 -11.99 -3.28
N TRP A 462 -8.64 -12.21 -3.76
CA TRP A 462 -8.28 -13.44 -4.45
C TRP A 462 -7.68 -14.48 -3.51
N ASN A 463 -6.88 -14.03 -2.56
CA ASN A 463 -6.23 -14.93 -1.62
C ASN A 463 -6.03 -14.30 -0.23
N PRO A 464 -7.10 -14.18 0.55
CA PRO A 464 -7.07 -13.49 1.83
C PRO A 464 -6.06 -14.07 2.84
N LYS A 465 -5.73 -15.37 2.74
CA LYS A 465 -4.78 -16.03 3.65
C LYS A 465 -3.34 -15.57 3.46
N LEU A 466 -2.98 -15.13 2.26
CA LEU A 466 -1.62 -14.66 1.96
C LEU A 466 -1.36 -13.23 2.44
N ASN A 467 -2.42 -12.43 2.59
CA ASN A 467 -2.33 -11.06 3.09
C ASN A 467 -2.31 -11.05 4.63
N SER A 468 -1.29 -11.64 5.24
CA SER A 468 -1.15 -11.90 6.70
C SER A 468 -0.40 -10.78 7.42
N ALA A 469 -0.46 -10.75 8.77
CA ALA A 469 0.37 -9.83 9.57
C ALA A 469 1.87 -10.00 9.30
N GLN A 470 2.31 -11.23 9.01
CA GLN A 470 3.69 -11.47 8.62
C GLN A 470 4.04 -10.77 7.29
N HIS A 471 3.15 -10.82 6.29
CA HIS A 471 3.35 -10.08 5.04
C HIS A 471 3.40 -8.57 5.28
N HIS A 472 2.53 -8.05 6.15
CA HIS A 472 2.52 -6.63 6.50
C HIS A 472 3.82 -6.17 7.16
N LEU A 473 4.42 -7.01 8.02
CA LEU A 473 5.75 -6.75 8.58
C LEU A 473 6.86 -6.83 7.53
N ASP A 474 6.76 -7.80 6.62
CA ASP A 474 7.74 -7.92 5.53
C ASP A 474 7.76 -6.63 4.69
N VAL A 475 6.60 -6.11 4.27
CA VAL A 475 6.54 -4.87 3.45
C VAL A 475 6.86 -3.62 4.25
N LEU A 476 6.54 -3.57 5.54
CA LEU A 476 6.88 -2.44 6.42
C LEU A 476 8.39 -2.22 6.51
N PHE A 477 9.16 -3.31 6.66
CA PHE A 477 10.61 -3.26 6.82
C PHE A 477 11.40 -3.41 5.51
N THR A 478 10.72 -3.43 4.37
CA THR A 478 11.35 -3.48 3.03
C THR A 478 10.77 -2.38 2.14
N ARG A 479 9.66 -2.65 1.44
CA ARG A 479 9.07 -1.82 0.41
C ARG A 479 8.65 -0.43 0.91
N ASN A 480 8.06 -0.31 2.10
CA ASN A 480 7.62 0.97 2.66
C ASN A 480 8.78 1.81 3.20
N VAL A 481 9.97 1.21 3.38
CA VAL A 481 11.19 1.94 3.76
C VAL A 481 11.64 2.89 2.66
N VAL A 482 11.59 2.45 1.40
CA VAL A 482 12.11 3.19 0.25
C VAL A 482 11.12 4.19 -0.35
N GLY A 483 9.91 4.29 0.20
CA GLY A 483 8.93 5.32 -0.17
C GLY A 483 7.48 4.92 0.06
N ALA A 484 6.59 5.87 -0.24
CA ALA A 484 5.15 5.75 -0.07
C ALA A 484 4.57 4.48 -0.70
N MET A 485 3.60 3.88 -0.01
CA MET A 485 3.02 2.59 -0.39
C MET A 485 1.50 2.68 -0.47
N ASP A 486 0.95 2.51 -1.67
CA ASP A 486 -0.49 2.37 -1.87
C ASP A 486 -0.92 0.94 -1.57
N PHE A 487 -0.96 0.63 -0.28
CA PHE A 487 -1.37 -0.69 0.21
C PHE A 487 -2.89 -0.91 0.09
N THR A 488 -3.67 0.16 -0.05
CA THR A 488 -5.14 0.13 -0.02
C THR A 488 -5.70 -0.52 1.23
N PRO A 489 -5.34 -0.04 2.43
CA PRO A 489 -5.80 -0.60 3.71
C PRO A 489 -7.25 -0.21 4.01
N GLY A 490 -7.81 -0.77 5.09
CA GLY A 490 -9.10 -0.34 5.65
C GLY A 490 -10.29 -1.16 5.19
N ASP A 491 -10.06 -2.36 4.67
CA ASP A 491 -11.10 -3.33 4.38
C ASP A 491 -11.46 -4.11 5.66
N PHE A 492 -12.45 -3.60 6.41
CA PHE A 492 -12.89 -4.16 7.70
C PHE A 492 -13.92 -5.27 7.53
N ALA A 493 -14.72 -5.19 6.46
CA ALA A 493 -15.67 -6.20 6.07
C ALA A 493 -15.72 -6.30 4.56
N THR A 494 -15.40 -7.43 4.00
CA THR A 494 -15.46 -7.54 2.56
C THR A 494 -16.88 -7.36 2.07
N TRP A 495 -17.06 -6.78 0.94
CA TRP A 495 -18.33 -6.59 0.29
C TRP A 495 -18.94 -7.85 -0.27
N ARG A 496 -18.19 -8.95 -0.37
CA ARG A 496 -18.71 -10.28 -0.60
C ARG A 496 -19.25 -10.90 0.68
N GLY A 497 -19.22 -10.15 1.80
CA GLY A 497 -19.71 -10.60 3.09
C GLY A 497 -18.76 -11.56 3.80
N SER A 498 -17.65 -11.92 3.20
CA SER A 498 -16.59 -12.65 3.89
C SER A 498 -15.58 -11.68 4.43
N ILE A 499 -15.05 -11.98 5.55
CA ILE A 499 -14.41 -11.05 6.27
C ILE A 499 -13.18 -11.43 6.87
N LEU A 500 -12.45 -10.59 7.38
CA LEU A 500 -11.53 -10.73 8.47
C LEU A 500 -10.94 -12.12 8.56
N THR A 501 -10.48 -12.61 7.46
CA THR A 501 -10.13 -13.99 7.30
C THR A 501 -9.10 -14.46 8.29
N GLN A 502 -8.20 -13.62 8.77
CA GLN A 502 -7.23 -14.03 9.81
C GLN A 502 -6.82 -12.88 10.72
N ARG A 503 -7.11 -11.64 10.34
CA ARG A 503 -6.70 -10.45 11.07
C ARG A 503 -7.85 -9.84 11.85
N SER A 504 -7.51 -9.14 12.94
CA SER A 504 -8.51 -8.43 13.74
C SER A 504 -8.91 -7.09 13.10
N GLN A 505 -10.04 -6.52 13.56
CA GLN A 505 -10.42 -5.15 13.21
C GLN A 505 -9.38 -4.13 13.66
N GLY A 506 -8.78 -4.33 14.85
CA GLY A 506 -7.70 -3.49 15.35
C GLY A 506 -6.47 -3.51 14.46
N HIS A 507 -6.13 -4.67 13.88
CA HIS A 507 -5.06 -4.80 12.91
C HIS A 507 -5.34 -3.99 11.64
N HIS A 508 -6.51 -4.14 11.03
CA HIS A 508 -6.88 -3.38 9.85
C HIS A 508 -6.87 -1.87 10.09
N LEU A 509 -7.33 -1.43 11.25
CA LEU A 509 -7.28 -0.02 11.63
C LEU A 509 -5.84 0.47 11.80
N ALA A 510 -4.95 -0.35 12.38
CA ALA A 510 -3.54 -0.01 12.55
C ALA A 510 -2.82 0.27 11.21
N LEU A 511 -3.14 -0.49 10.16
CA LEU A 511 -2.50 -0.34 8.84
C LEU A 511 -2.66 1.06 8.26
N LEU A 512 -3.75 1.77 8.59
CA LEU A 512 -4.03 3.12 8.09
C LEU A 512 -2.95 4.16 8.43
N THR A 513 -2.20 3.93 9.51
CA THR A 513 -1.12 4.81 9.94
C THR A 513 0.23 4.10 10.07
N LEU A 514 0.22 2.77 10.08
CA LEU A 514 1.44 1.97 10.09
C LEU A 514 2.23 2.16 8.79
N PHE A 515 1.52 2.13 7.65
CA PHE A 515 2.11 2.36 6.34
C PHE A 515 2.13 3.84 5.99
N GLU A 516 3.22 4.29 5.37
CA GLU A 516 3.35 5.65 4.87
C GLU A 516 2.81 5.72 3.45
N SER A 517 1.86 6.64 3.24
CA SER A 517 1.26 6.94 1.94
C SER A 517 0.78 8.39 1.91
N GLY A 518 1.04 9.11 0.82
CA GLY A 518 0.56 10.49 0.65
C GLY A 518 -0.92 10.59 0.26
N ILE A 519 -1.47 9.53 -0.31
CA ILE A 519 -2.91 9.32 -0.46
C ILE A 519 -3.21 7.93 0.08
N VAL A 520 -4.09 7.85 1.07
CA VAL A 520 -4.54 6.59 1.66
C VAL A 520 -5.88 6.21 1.03
N HIS A 521 -5.88 5.21 0.15
CA HIS A 521 -7.11 4.72 -0.47
C HIS A 521 -7.82 3.72 0.44
N ILE A 522 -9.10 3.96 0.70
CA ILE A 522 -9.95 3.11 1.55
C ILE A 522 -11.10 2.58 0.70
N ALA A 523 -11.13 1.26 0.53
CA ALA A 523 -12.10 0.56 -0.31
C ALA A 523 -13.32 0.04 0.46
N GLU A 524 -13.50 0.43 1.71
CA GLU A 524 -14.61 -0.07 2.54
C GLU A 524 -15.96 0.52 2.09
N SER A 525 -17.02 -0.26 2.26
CA SER A 525 -18.36 0.16 1.88
C SER A 525 -18.91 1.23 2.83
N PRO A 526 -19.73 2.16 2.31
CA PRO A 526 -20.41 3.16 3.14
C PRO A 526 -21.24 2.53 4.27
N GLU A 527 -21.92 1.42 4.01
CA GLU A 527 -22.76 0.74 5.01
C GLU A 527 -21.94 0.21 6.19
N ASN A 528 -20.72 -0.28 5.91
CA ASN A 528 -19.84 -0.78 6.97
C ASN A 528 -19.18 0.35 7.76
N LEU A 529 -18.77 1.45 7.12
CA LEU A 529 -18.15 2.57 7.81
C LEU A 529 -19.10 3.47 8.56
N ARG A 530 -20.34 3.55 8.13
CA ARG A 530 -21.33 4.48 8.68
C ARG A 530 -21.43 4.43 10.21
N TYR A 531 -21.43 3.23 10.77
CA TYR A 531 -21.57 2.98 12.20
C TYR A 531 -20.39 2.22 12.81
N PHE A 532 -19.26 2.20 12.11
CA PHE A 532 -18.06 1.51 12.57
C PHE A 532 -17.47 2.21 13.79
N ILE A 533 -17.09 1.44 14.81
CA ILE A 533 -16.53 2.00 16.05
C ILE A 533 -15.26 2.84 15.81
N GLY A 534 -14.47 2.57 14.76
CA GLY A 534 -13.30 3.34 14.36
C GLY A 534 -13.58 4.55 13.48
N ARG A 535 -14.87 4.88 13.18
CA ARG A 535 -15.25 5.95 12.26
C ARG A 535 -14.64 7.30 12.65
N ASP A 536 -14.74 7.69 13.92
CA ASP A 536 -14.30 9.01 14.36
C ASP A 536 -12.79 9.21 14.26
N ILE A 537 -11.99 8.18 14.56
CA ILE A 537 -10.55 8.27 14.37
C ILE A 537 -10.19 8.28 12.88
N MET A 538 -10.95 7.57 12.03
CA MET A 538 -10.74 7.55 10.59
C MET A 538 -11.06 8.90 9.93
N LYS A 539 -12.02 9.68 10.43
CA LYS A 539 -12.29 11.06 9.98
C LYS A 539 -11.08 11.99 10.17
N ARG A 540 -10.24 11.71 11.15
CA ARG A 540 -9.09 12.54 11.51
C ARG A 540 -7.75 12.06 10.97
N LEU A 541 -7.72 10.98 10.17
CA LEU A 541 -6.49 10.37 9.66
C LEU A 541 -5.63 11.37 8.85
N PRO A 542 -4.37 11.58 9.22
CA PRO A 542 -3.43 12.27 8.35
C PRO A 542 -2.86 11.31 7.32
N ALA A 543 -2.44 11.86 6.17
CA ALA A 543 -1.74 11.11 5.12
C ALA A 543 -0.30 11.63 4.89
N THR A 544 0.24 12.37 5.84
CA THR A 544 1.65 12.80 5.85
C THR A 544 2.07 13.11 7.27
N TRP A 545 3.36 13.01 7.54
CA TRP A 545 3.88 13.03 8.88
C TRP A 545 4.99 14.07 9.05
N ASP A 546 5.06 14.68 10.22
CA ASP A 546 6.17 15.57 10.59
C ASP A 546 7.34 14.75 11.15
N GLU A 547 7.05 13.59 11.71
CA GLU A 547 8.03 12.66 12.29
C GLU A 547 7.48 11.24 12.29
N SER A 548 8.37 10.24 12.15
CA SER A 548 8.03 8.82 12.27
C SER A 548 9.14 8.11 13.02
N ILE A 549 8.76 7.35 14.06
CA ILE A 549 9.66 6.65 14.98
C ILE A 549 9.25 5.20 15.08
N LEU A 550 10.21 4.28 14.96
CA LEU A 550 9.99 2.89 15.32
C LEU A 550 10.20 2.73 16.84
N LEU A 551 9.13 2.49 17.59
CA LEU A 551 9.20 2.27 19.04
C LEU A 551 9.74 0.88 19.36
N GLU A 552 9.29 -0.14 18.62
CA GLU A 552 9.82 -1.50 18.66
C GLU A 552 9.52 -2.20 17.33
N GLY A 553 10.37 -3.14 16.95
CA GLY A 553 10.20 -3.87 15.71
C GLY A 553 10.95 -5.18 15.67
N ASN A 554 10.29 -6.21 15.19
CA ASN A 554 10.87 -7.49 14.79
C ASN A 554 10.22 -7.92 13.48
N PRO A 555 10.95 -7.94 12.37
CA PRO A 555 10.38 -8.27 11.07
C PRO A 555 9.66 -9.62 10.99
N SER A 556 9.86 -10.52 11.95
CA SER A 556 9.21 -11.83 12.00
C SER A 556 8.09 -11.95 13.03
N ALA A 557 7.77 -10.88 13.77
CA ALA A 557 6.85 -11.02 14.90
C ALA A 557 5.93 -9.83 15.14
N TYR A 558 6.44 -8.59 15.10
CA TYR A 558 5.64 -7.41 15.46
C TYR A 558 6.31 -6.10 15.05
N ALA A 559 5.52 -5.03 15.01
CA ALA A 559 6.01 -3.66 14.94
C ALA A 559 5.08 -2.72 15.70
N THR A 560 5.65 -1.68 16.32
CA THR A 560 4.93 -0.54 16.91
C THR A 560 5.59 0.75 16.44
N VAL A 561 4.83 1.60 15.77
CA VAL A 561 5.28 2.84 15.14
C VAL A 561 4.54 4.03 15.74
N ALA A 562 5.27 5.08 16.08
CA ALA A 562 4.72 6.38 16.45
C ALA A 562 4.99 7.40 15.33
N ARG A 563 3.95 8.14 14.93
CA ARG A 563 4.04 9.18 13.92
C ARG A 563 3.41 10.48 14.45
N ARG A 564 4.05 11.62 14.21
CA ARG A 564 3.53 12.92 14.63
C ARG A 564 3.00 13.71 13.44
N LYS A 565 1.85 14.35 13.67
CA LYS A 565 1.30 15.36 12.77
C LYS A 565 0.78 16.56 13.57
N GLY A 566 1.41 17.69 13.40
CA GLY A 566 1.17 18.86 14.27
C GLY A 566 1.48 18.53 15.72
N ASN A 567 0.50 18.71 16.60
CA ASN A 567 0.60 18.41 18.02
C ASN A 567 0.14 16.99 18.39
N ASP A 568 -0.39 16.23 17.43
CA ASP A 568 -0.93 14.90 17.67
C ASP A 568 0.07 13.81 17.31
N TRP A 569 0.11 12.77 18.12
CA TRP A 569 0.82 11.54 17.86
C TRP A 569 -0.16 10.41 17.50
N TRP A 570 0.22 9.62 16.55
CA TRP A 570 -0.51 8.44 16.08
C TRP A 570 0.37 7.23 16.31
N VAL A 571 -0.10 6.29 17.14
CA VAL A 571 0.67 5.08 17.46
C VAL A 571 -0.11 3.88 16.99
N SER A 572 0.49 3.10 16.13
CA SER A 572 -0.06 1.87 15.59
C SER A 572 0.84 0.68 15.86
N GLY A 573 0.25 -0.46 16.17
CA GLY A 573 0.96 -1.71 16.39
C GLY A 573 0.25 -2.87 15.74
N ILE A 574 1.04 -3.83 15.22
CA ILE A 574 0.57 -5.12 14.71
C ILE A 574 1.45 -6.26 15.20
N THR A 575 0.87 -7.45 15.28
CA THR A 575 1.57 -8.66 15.73
C THR A 575 1.13 -9.90 14.96
N VAL A 576 2.03 -10.86 14.79
CA VAL A 576 1.72 -12.19 14.26
C VAL A 576 1.08 -13.07 15.33
N ASN A 577 1.62 -13.05 16.56
CA ASN A 577 1.13 -13.87 17.67
C ASN A 577 0.55 -12.99 18.77
N GLU A 578 -0.39 -13.54 19.56
CA GLU A 578 -0.94 -12.85 20.72
C GLU A 578 0.17 -12.37 21.67
N ARG A 579 0.08 -11.08 22.07
CA ARG A 579 1.02 -10.49 23.01
C ARG A 579 0.41 -9.32 23.80
N SER A 580 1.15 -8.87 24.80
CA SER A 580 0.93 -7.60 25.47
C SER A 580 2.04 -6.62 25.04
N CYS A 581 1.69 -5.66 24.19
CA CYS A 581 2.57 -4.59 23.75
C CYS A 581 2.72 -3.55 24.87
N ARG A 582 3.95 -3.17 25.17
CA ARG A 582 4.24 -2.08 26.11
C ARG A 582 4.71 -0.84 25.35
N VAL A 583 3.82 0.11 25.15
CA VAL A 583 4.12 1.38 24.49
C VAL A 583 4.69 2.35 25.52
N LYS A 584 5.95 2.72 25.36
CA LYS A 584 6.61 3.79 26.15
C LYS A 584 6.33 5.12 25.48
N LEU A 585 5.92 6.11 26.28
CA LEU A 585 5.55 7.44 25.80
C LEU A 585 6.65 8.48 26.02
N ASP A 586 7.92 8.07 25.94
CA ASP A 586 9.09 8.94 26.14
C ASP A 586 9.26 9.97 25.00
N PHE A 587 8.53 9.83 23.90
CA PHE A 587 8.51 10.75 22.76
C PHE A 587 7.55 11.93 22.93
N LEU A 588 6.71 11.95 23.96
CA LEU A 588 5.83 13.07 24.26
C LEU A 588 6.61 14.23 24.86
N GLU A 589 6.09 15.44 24.72
CA GLU A 589 6.70 16.63 25.30
C GLU A 589 6.57 16.61 26.84
N GLU A 590 7.70 16.86 27.53
CA GLU A 590 7.70 16.92 28.99
C GLU A 590 6.82 18.07 29.51
N GLY A 591 6.08 17.80 30.58
CA GLY A 591 5.21 18.78 31.22
C GLY A 591 3.84 18.96 30.53
N THR A 592 3.63 18.36 29.38
CA THR A 592 2.34 18.42 28.67
C THR A 592 1.48 17.19 28.99
N THR A 593 0.20 17.43 29.31
CA THR A 593 -0.79 16.36 29.48
C THR A 593 -1.51 16.13 28.17
N TYR A 594 -1.61 14.88 27.79
CA TYR A 594 -2.30 14.41 26.58
C TYR A 594 -3.46 13.50 26.92
N THR A 595 -4.36 13.34 25.96
CA THR A 595 -5.40 12.31 25.99
C THR A 595 -5.10 11.26 24.92
N ALA A 596 -4.99 10.00 25.30
CA ALA A 596 -4.85 8.86 24.41
C ALA A 596 -6.24 8.29 24.08
N TYR A 597 -6.61 8.31 22.80
CA TYR A 597 -7.82 7.72 22.21
C TYR A 597 -7.42 6.40 21.60
N ILE A 598 -7.68 5.29 22.27
CA ILE A 598 -7.12 3.96 21.98
C ILE A 598 -8.20 3.06 21.39
N TYR A 599 -7.97 2.60 20.16
CA TYR A 599 -8.77 1.59 19.47
C TYR A 599 -7.93 0.32 19.34
N ARG A 600 -8.35 -0.77 19.96
CA ARG A 600 -7.58 -2.00 20.05
C ARG A 600 -8.46 -3.24 19.92
N ASP A 601 -7.81 -4.39 19.74
CA ASP A 601 -8.48 -5.67 19.77
C ASP A 601 -9.32 -5.85 21.04
N GLY A 602 -10.51 -6.41 20.85
CA GLY A 602 -11.41 -6.80 21.92
C GLY A 602 -11.22 -8.26 22.37
N SER A 603 -12.33 -8.95 22.59
CA SER A 603 -12.36 -10.35 23.05
C SER A 603 -12.06 -11.36 21.94
N CYS A 604 -12.31 -11.01 20.69
CA CYS A 604 -12.07 -11.80 19.49
C CYS A 604 -11.70 -10.90 18.30
N ARG A 605 -11.34 -11.46 17.17
CA ARG A 605 -10.88 -10.71 15.99
C ARG A 605 -11.93 -9.80 15.36
N SER A 606 -13.21 -10.14 15.47
CA SER A 606 -14.35 -9.33 15.02
C SER A 606 -14.82 -8.30 16.07
N ASP A 607 -14.12 -8.18 17.18
CA ASP A 607 -14.42 -7.25 18.27
C ASP A 607 -13.31 -6.22 18.44
N MET A 608 -13.69 -4.96 18.58
CA MET A 608 -12.76 -3.85 18.84
C MET A 608 -13.26 -3.03 20.02
N VAL A 609 -12.35 -2.58 20.86
CA VAL A 609 -12.62 -1.82 22.07
C VAL A 609 -12.03 -0.43 21.96
N PHE A 610 -12.79 0.56 22.41
CA PHE A 610 -12.32 1.94 22.58
C PHE A 610 -12.03 2.24 24.05
N GLU A 611 -10.90 2.92 24.30
CA GLU A 611 -10.53 3.43 25.63
C GLU A 611 -9.99 4.86 25.51
N LYS A 612 -10.30 5.68 26.52
CA LYS A 612 -9.78 7.05 26.66
C LYS A 612 -8.96 7.16 27.95
N LYS A 613 -7.70 7.62 27.86
CA LYS A 613 -6.79 7.71 29.02
C LYS A 613 -5.99 9.00 29.00
N LEU A 614 -5.80 9.64 30.17
CA LEU A 614 -4.85 10.74 30.31
C LEU A 614 -3.42 10.17 30.43
N VAL A 615 -2.48 10.78 29.72
CA VAL A 615 -1.09 10.34 29.65
C VAL A 615 -0.13 11.53 29.63
N VAL A 616 1.09 11.28 30.07
CA VAL A 616 2.22 12.24 30.04
C VAL A 616 3.48 11.53 29.57
N ASN A 617 4.52 12.30 29.22
CA ASN A 617 5.86 11.77 28.97
C ASN A 617 6.29 10.80 30.09
N GLY A 618 6.98 9.73 29.74
CA GLY A 618 7.42 8.67 30.66
C GLY A 618 6.36 7.66 31.08
N ASN A 619 5.08 7.87 30.74
CA ASN A 619 4.06 6.85 30.97
C ASN A 619 4.29 5.61 30.09
N ASN A 620 3.73 4.49 30.52
CA ASN A 620 3.67 3.25 29.75
C ASN A 620 2.22 2.81 29.62
N LEU A 621 1.83 2.50 28.40
CA LEU A 621 0.53 1.86 28.11
C LEU A 621 0.78 0.39 27.79
N THR A 622 -0.05 -0.49 28.37
CA THR A 622 -0.06 -1.91 28.00
C THR A 622 -1.29 -2.17 27.15
N ILE A 623 -1.06 -2.61 25.93
CA ILE A 623 -2.09 -2.92 24.93
C ILE A 623 -2.07 -4.41 24.67
N LYS A 624 -3.22 -5.08 24.85
CA LYS A 624 -3.38 -6.46 24.45
C LYS A 624 -3.63 -6.53 22.94
N GLU A 625 -2.83 -7.32 22.24
CA GLU A 625 -2.98 -7.63 20.83
C GLU A 625 -3.28 -9.13 20.69
N LEU A 626 -4.30 -9.48 19.90
CA LEU A 626 -4.60 -10.86 19.56
C LEU A 626 -3.58 -11.40 18.55
N SER A 627 -3.59 -12.70 18.30
CA SER A 627 -2.88 -13.28 17.16
C SER A 627 -3.43 -12.69 15.86
N GLU A 628 -2.56 -12.21 14.95
CA GLU A 628 -2.91 -11.43 13.76
C GLU A 628 -3.69 -10.14 14.12
N GLY A 629 -3.39 -9.59 15.29
CA GLY A 629 -4.07 -8.45 15.88
C GLY A 629 -3.30 -7.14 15.80
N GLY A 630 -3.91 -6.08 16.35
CA GLY A 630 -3.29 -4.77 16.39
C GLY A 630 -4.11 -3.69 17.09
N PHE A 631 -3.60 -2.46 17.01
CA PHE A 631 -4.24 -1.28 17.58
C PHE A 631 -3.83 -0.01 16.87
N LEU A 632 -4.69 1.00 16.95
CA LEU A 632 -4.40 2.39 16.60
C LEU A 632 -4.79 3.29 17.76
N MET A 633 -3.91 4.23 18.12
CA MET A 633 -4.26 5.29 19.06
C MET A 633 -3.83 6.66 18.55
N GLN A 634 -4.67 7.66 18.78
CA GLN A 634 -4.34 9.06 18.64
C GLN A 634 -4.05 9.61 20.04
N ILE A 635 -2.90 10.27 20.22
CA ILE A 635 -2.52 10.92 21.46
C ILE A 635 -2.50 12.42 21.17
N SER A 636 -3.42 13.16 21.76
CA SER A 636 -3.65 14.58 21.47
C SER A 636 -3.63 15.41 22.74
N PRO A 637 -3.15 16.67 22.70
CA PRO A 637 -3.35 17.59 23.79
C PRO A 637 -4.82 18.02 23.97
N GLN A 638 -5.69 17.70 22.99
CA GLN A 638 -7.13 17.92 23.06
C GLN A 638 -7.83 16.77 23.78
N ASP A 639 -8.72 17.09 24.70
CA ASP A 639 -9.47 16.09 25.49
C ASP A 639 -10.94 15.92 25.05
N ASN A 640 -11.37 16.66 24.04
CA ASN A 640 -12.75 16.76 23.55
C ASN A 640 -12.94 16.31 22.11
N LEU A 641 -12.04 15.46 21.58
CA LEU A 641 -12.24 14.85 20.26
C LEU A 641 -13.43 13.89 20.29
N ASP A 642 -14.13 13.80 19.15
CA ASP A 642 -15.24 12.89 18.97
C ASP A 642 -14.81 11.44 19.24
N VAL A 643 -15.66 10.71 19.93
CA VAL A 643 -15.44 9.32 20.34
C VAL A 643 -16.68 8.48 20.01
N PRO A 644 -16.50 7.18 19.74
CA PRO A 644 -17.63 6.31 19.46
C PRO A 644 -18.59 6.24 20.67
N PRO A 645 -19.90 6.10 20.41
CA PRO A 645 -20.86 5.88 21.50
C PRO A 645 -20.59 4.58 22.23
N GLU A 646 -20.99 4.53 23.50
CA GLU A 646 -20.86 3.32 24.33
C GLU A 646 -21.64 2.16 23.70
N ARG A 647 -20.99 1.03 23.51
CA ARG A 647 -21.53 -0.17 22.89
C ARG A 647 -21.76 -1.27 23.94
N THR A 648 -22.95 -1.89 23.92
CA THR A 648 -23.28 -3.06 24.76
C THR A 648 -23.39 -4.30 23.91
N THR A 649 -22.72 -5.39 24.33
CA THR A 649 -22.73 -6.69 23.66
C THR A 649 -23.66 -7.67 24.35
N TYR A 650 -24.40 -8.47 23.58
CA TYR A 650 -25.28 -9.52 24.00
C TYR A 650 -24.98 -10.81 23.21
N GLU A 651 -24.44 -11.84 23.91
CA GLU A 651 -24.11 -13.12 23.31
C GLU A 651 -25.35 -13.92 22.93
N ALA A 652 -25.39 -14.56 21.78
CA ALA A 652 -26.58 -15.28 21.30
C ALA A 652 -26.89 -16.51 22.17
N GLU A 653 -25.86 -17.23 22.60
CA GLU A 653 -25.99 -18.41 23.42
C GLU A 653 -26.29 -18.13 24.92
N ALA A 654 -26.33 -16.85 25.33
CA ALA A 654 -26.61 -16.50 26.72
C ALA A 654 -27.92 -17.13 27.21
N THR A 655 -27.90 -17.66 28.46
CA THR A 655 -29.07 -18.34 29.05
C THR A 655 -30.28 -17.44 29.27
N ALA A 656 -30.05 -16.10 29.29
CA ALA A 656 -31.11 -15.10 29.38
C ALA A 656 -31.95 -14.99 28.10
N ASN A 657 -31.46 -15.49 26.96
CA ASN A 657 -32.15 -15.46 25.70
C ASN A 657 -33.17 -16.61 25.60
N MET A 658 -34.25 -16.33 24.86
CA MET A 658 -35.28 -17.35 24.62
C MET A 658 -35.10 -17.94 23.21
N LEU A 659 -35.14 -19.27 23.12
CA LEU A 659 -35.11 -20.03 21.87
C LEU A 659 -36.43 -20.78 21.69
N SER A 660 -36.89 -20.85 20.44
CA SER A 660 -38.05 -21.66 20.09
C SER A 660 -37.85 -22.37 18.75
N GLY A 661 -38.71 -23.35 18.44
CA GLY A 661 -38.58 -24.19 17.27
C GLY A 661 -37.33 -25.07 17.31
N GLU A 662 -36.60 -25.15 16.20
CA GLU A 662 -35.37 -25.96 16.07
C GLU A 662 -34.11 -25.28 16.59
N ALA A 663 -34.17 -23.99 17.01
CA ALA A 663 -33.03 -23.21 17.47
C ALA A 663 -32.26 -23.84 18.63
N LYS A 664 -30.95 -23.95 18.53
CA LYS A 664 -30.08 -24.60 19.54
C LYS A 664 -28.85 -23.75 19.87
N ARG A 665 -28.50 -23.74 21.16
CA ARG A 665 -27.19 -23.28 21.63
C ARG A 665 -26.14 -24.33 21.31
N LYS A 666 -25.04 -23.90 20.73
CA LYS A 666 -23.90 -24.74 20.34
C LYS A 666 -22.62 -24.18 20.94
N THR A 667 -21.79 -25.06 21.48
CA THR A 667 -20.45 -24.68 21.95
C THR A 667 -19.53 -24.57 20.73
N TYR A 668 -18.70 -23.55 20.74
CA TYR A 668 -17.86 -23.27 19.63
C TYR A 668 -16.62 -22.46 20.05
N SER A 669 -15.48 -22.77 19.47
CA SER A 669 -14.24 -22.05 19.67
C SER A 669 -13.77 -21.51 18.33
N SER A 670 -13.69 -20.20 18.23
CA SER A 670 -13.22 -19.52 17.03
C SER A 670 -12.46 -18.24 17.41
N LEU A 671 -11.53 -17.85 16.57
CA LEU A 671 -10.81 -16.59 16.72
C LEU A 671 -11.70 -15.36 16.44
N HIS A 672 -12.83 -15.55 15.77
CA HIS A 672 -13.76 -14.49 15.36
C HIS A 672 -15.06 -14.44 16.16
N ALA A 673 -15.40 -15.52 16.90
CA ALA A 673 -16.57 -15.59 17.75
C ALA A 673 -16.27 -15.24 19.19
N SER A 674 -17.23 -14.62 19.87
CA SER A 674 -17.16 -14.30 21.29
C SER A 674 -17.91 -15.33 22.13
N GLY A 675 -17.92 -15.19 23.44
CA GLY A 675 -18.74 -15.96 24.38
C GLY A 675 -18.46 -17.47 24.47
N GLY A 676 -17.79 -18.05 23.51
CA GLY A 676 -17.50 -19.50 23.45
C GLY A 676 -18.64 -20.36 22.91
N GLY A 677 -19.63 -19.76 22.26
CA GLY A 677 -20.77 -20.42 21.65
C GLY A 677 -21.48 -19.62 20.58
N PHE A 678 -22.58 -20.12 20.06
CA PHE A 678 -23.46 -19.46 19.13
C PHE A 678 -24.86 -20.10 19.13
N VAL A 679 -25.83 -19.49 18.49
CA VAL A 679 -27.13 -20.10 18.21
C VAL A 679 -27.22 -20.49 16.75
N GLY A 680 -27.44 -21.77 16.51
CA GLY A 680 -27.67 -22.36 15.18
C GLY A 680 -28.99 -23.10 15.09
N ASP A 681 -29.19 -23.80 13.96
CA ASP A 681 -30.40 -24.54 13.66
C ASP A 681 -31.66 -23.65 13.76
N LEU A 682 -31.56 -22.37 13.43
CA LEU A 682 -32.69 -21.43 13.44
C LEU A 682 -33.48 -21.57 12.14
N GLY A 683 -34.42 -22.50 12.11
CA GLY A 683 -35.25 -22.79 10.92
C GLY A 683 -36.72 -23.03 11.26
N LEU A 684 -37.53 -23.16 10.22
CA LEU A 684 -38.91 -23.56 10.28
C LEU A 684 -39.76 -22.75 11.28
N GLY A 685 -39.66 -21.43 11.21
CA GLY A 685 -40.38 -20.52 12.10
C GLY A 685 -39.73 -20.34 13.48
N GLY A 686 -38.56 -20.94 13.73
CA GLY A 686 -37.80 -20.83 14.96
C GLY A 686 -37.37 -19.39 15.28
N LYS A 687 -37.19 -19.12 16.57
CA LYS A 687 -36.84 -17.76 17.08
C LYS A 687 -35.62 -17.79 17.99
N LEU A 688 -34.78 -16.77 17.85
CA LEU A 688 -33.80 -16.34 18.82
C LEU A 688 -34.21 -14.96 19.34
N GLN A 689 -34.59 -14.87 20.62
CA GLN A 689 -34.97 -13.61 21.24
C GLN A 689 -33.96 -13.22 22.30
N PHE A 690 -33.29 -12.10 22.08
CA PHE A 690 -32.46 -11.42 23.07
C PHE A 690 -33.35 -10.62 23.99
N ASN A 691 -33.15 -10.78 25.30
CA ASN A 691 -33.92 -10.16 26.34
C ASN A 691 -33.08 -9.14 27.12
N ARG A 692 -33.76 -8.20 27.79
CA ARG A 692 -33.15 -7.20 28.65
C ARG A 692 -32.16 -6.29 27.91
N ILE A 693 -32.49 -5.94 26.65
CA ILE A 693 -31.71 -4.99 25.89
C ILE A 693 -31.86 -3.60 26.53
N LYS A 694 -30.72 -3.01 26.90
CA LYS A 694 -30.65 -1.73 27.61
C LYS A 694 -30.56 -0.57 26.61
N ALA A 695 -31.41 0.45 26.84
CA ALA A 695 -31.32 1.73 26.15
C ALA A 695 -31.29 2.86 27.17
N GLY A 696 -30.40 3.83 27.02
CA GLY A 696 -30.26 4.96 27.93
C GLY A 696 -31.30 6.05 27.74
N HIS A 697 -31.96 6.07 26.60
CA HIS A 697 -33.09 6.98 26.25
C HIS A 697 -33.98 6.28 25.23
N THR A 698 -35.20 6.80 25.05
CA THR A 698 -36.08 6.36 23.95
C THR A 698 -35.61 7.04 22.66
N GLY A 699 -35.28 6.25 21.63
CA GLY A 699 -34.79 6.80 20.37
C GLY A 699 -34.19 5.77 19.44
N GLU A 700 -33.43 6.24 18.46
CA GLU A 700 -32.77 5.41 17.48
C GLU A 700 -31.42 4.88 18.00
N TYR A 701 -31.18 3.59 17.77
CA TYR A 701 -29.98 2.85 18.11
C TYR A 701 -29.51 2.05 16.90
N ILE A 702 -28.24 1.72 16.86
CA ILE A 702 -27.66 0.81 15.87
C ILE A 702 -27.54 -0.58 16.46
N LEU A 703 -28.26 -1.51 15.84
CA LEU A 703 -28.15 -2.94 16.10
C LEU A 703 -27.13 -3.53 15.11
N THR A 704 -26.01 -4.07 15.62
CA THR A 704 -25.12 -4.90 14.81
C THR A 704 -25.38 -6.36 15.10
N ILE A 705 -25.66 -7.15 14.06
CA ILE A 705 -25.89 -8.59 14.17
C ILE A 705 -24.65 -9.29 13.59
N TYR A 706 -24.00 -10.13 14.39
CA TYR A 706 -22.86 -10.96 13.97
C TYR A 706 -23.34 -12.36 13.65
N PHE A 707 -23.05 -12.84 12.44
CA PHE A 707 -23.57 -14.10 11.92
C PHE A 707 -22.56 -14.83 11.02
N ILE A 708 -22.77 -16.13 10.86
CA ILE A 708 -22.05 -16.99 9.92
C ILE A 708 -23.06 -17.61 8.97
N SER A 709 -22.88 -17.45 7.65
CA SER A 709 -23.76 -18.04 6.66
C SER A 709 -23.00 -18.36 5.37
N ARG A 710 -23.04 -19.62 4.96
CA ARG A 710 -22.49 -20.05 3.68
C ARG A 710 -23.33 -19.55 2.50
N ASP A 711 -24.63 -19.51 2.66
CA ASP A 711 -25.58 -19.14 1.62
C ASP A 711 -26.28 -17.85 2.03
N THR A 712 -26.75 -17.07 1.05
CA THR A 712 -27.60 -15.91 1.34
C THR A 712 -28.91 -16.41 1.95
N ARG A 713 -29.21 -15.94 3.17
CA ARG A 713 -30.38 -16.35 3.96
C ARG A 713 -31.21 -15.17 4.40
N GLN A 714 -32.44 -15.43 4.78
CA GLN A 714 -33.40 -14.40 5.18
C GLN A 714 -34.01 -14.72 6.53
N ALA A 715 -34.34 -13.67 7.29
CA ALA A 715 -35.11 -13.76 8.53
C ALA A 715 -35.92 -12.48 8.76
N LYS A 716 -36.88 -12.56 9.66
CA LYS A 716 -37.61 -11.40 10.20
C LYS A 716 -36.87 -10.87 11.43
N LEU A 717 -36.79 -9.56 11.55
CA LEU A 717 -36.33 -8.88 12.74
C LEU A 717 -37.52 -8.25 13.44
N LEU A 718 -37.69 -8.53 14.74
CA LEU A 718 -38.71 -7.88 15.53
C LEU A 718 -38.02 -7.14 16.70
N VAL A 719 -38.46 -5.93 16.97
CA VAL A 719 -38.08 -5.13 18.14
C VAL A 719 -39.31 -4.93 19.00
N ASN A 720 -39.22 -5.33 20.25
CA ASN A 720 -40.34 -5.28 21.21
C ASN A 720 -41.60 -5.98 20.70
N GLY A 721 -41.43 -7.00 19.84
CA GLY A 721 -42.50 -7.77 19.25
C GLY A 721 -43.05 -7.21 17.92
N GLU A 722 -42.64 -6.03 17.50
CA GLU A 722 -43.03 -5.42 16.23
C GLU A 722 -41.99 -5.66 15.17
N GLN A 723 -42.40 -6.03 13.96
CA GLN A 723 -41.46 -6.33 12.86
C GLN A 723 -40.86 -5.06 12.30
N VAL A 724 -39.51 -5.05 12.16
CA VAL A 724 -38.74 -3.97 11.55
C VAL A 724 -38.51 -4.29 10.08
N GLY A 725 -39.09 -3.48 9.20
CA GLY A 725 -39.01 -3.71 7.74
C GLY A 725 -39.72 -5.01 7.31
N ASP A 726 -39.53 -5.38 6.03
CA ASP A 726 -40.19 -6.58 5.49
C ASP A 726 -39.38 -7.86 5.76
N THR A 727 -38.12 -7.86 5.38
CA THR A 727 -37.24 -9.04 5.44
C THR A 727 -35.78 -8.59 5.52
N ILE A 728 -35.03 -9.20 6.42
CA ILE A 728 -33.59 -8.99 6.49
C ILE A 728 -32.87 -10.06 5.69
N THR A 729 -32.02 -9.64 4.78
CA THR A 729 -31.20 -10.52 3.96
C THR A 729 -29.77 -10.57 4.49
N PHE A 730 -29.36 -11.71 4.98
CA PHE A 730 -28.01 -12.03 5.42
C PHE A 730 -27.26 -12.58 4.21
N ARG A 731 -26.37 -11.79 3.63
CA ARG A 731 -25.60 -12.18 2.45
C ARG A 731 -24.64 -13.31 2.78
N SER A 732 -24.45 -14.21 1.83
CA SER A 732 -23.41 -15.24 1.90
C SER A 732 -22.03 -14.59 2.01
N ASN A 733 -21.18 -15.16 2.82
CA ASN A 733 -19.76 -14.83 2.86
C ASN A 733 -18.91 -15.77 1.99
N GLY A 734 -19.40 -16.05 0.81
CA GLY A 734 -18.80 -16.69 -0.37
C GLY A 734 -17.64 -17.72 -0.22
N ASP A 735 -16.75 -17.48 0.72
CA ASP A 735 -15.54 -18.29 0.95
C ASP A 735 -15.69 -19.27 2.13
N CYS A 736 -16.84 -19.29 2.79
CA CYS A 736 -17.13 -20.31 3.81
C CYS A 736 -17.25 -21.68 3.18
N THR A 737 -16.38 -22.60 3.57
CA THR A 737 -16.47 -24.01 3.16
C THR A 737 -17.68 -24.70 3.76
N SER A 738 -18.21 -24.15 4.86
CA SER A 738 -19.44 -24.61 5.51
C SER A 738 -20.10 -23.47 6.28
N SER A 739 -21.39 -23.58 6.60
CA SER A 739 -22.10 -22.68 7.53
C SER A 739 -21.55 -22.68 8.97
N TRP A 740 -20.50 -23.44 9.19
CA TRP A 740 -19.79 -23.63 10.44
C TRP A 740 -18.34 -23.16 10.36
N ASP A 741 -17.95 -22.52 9.27
CA ASP A 741 -16.59 -22.04 9.10
C ASP A 741 -16.35 -20.84 10.04
N PRO A 742 -15.50 -21.01 11.05
CA PRO A 742 -15.21 -19.96 12.01
C PRO A 742 -14.61 -18.71 11.39
N ASP A 743 -13.96 -18.85 10.25
CA ASP A 743 -13.33 -17.75 9.55
C ASP A 743 -14.33 -16.93 8.72
N GLY A 744 -15.59 -17.34 8.68
CA GLY A 744 -16.68 -16.72 7.93
C GLY A 744 -17.60 -15.80 8.72
N MET A 745 -17.14 -15.16 9.81
CA MET A 745 -17.96 -14.21 10.56
C MET A 745 -18.30 -12.99 9.70
N SER A 746 -19.59 -12.66 9.62
CA SER A 746 -20.11 -11.46 9.01
C SER A 746 -20.87 -10.61 10.02
N TRP A 747 -21.08 -9.35 9.72
CA TRP A 747 -21.99 -8.51 10.49
C TRP A 747 -22.84 -7.66 9.56
N MET A 748 -23.93 -7.20 10.09
CA MET A 748 -24.74 -6.14 9.47
C MET A 748 -25.23 -5.18 10.53
N MET A 749 -25.37 -3.92 10.15
CA MET A 749 -25.81 -2.85 11.04
C MET A 749 -27.17 -2.35 10.58
N ILE A 750 -28.10 -2.24 11.54
CA ILE A 750 -29.49 -1.88 11.27
C ILE A 750 -29.91 -0.82 12.29
N PRO A 751 -30.46 0.33 11.85
CA PRO A 751 -31.07 1.26 12.77
C PRO A 751 -32.37 0.65 13.34
N VAL A 752 -32.55 0.76 14.66
CA VAL A 752 -33.73 0.28 15.38
C VAL A 752 -34.15 1.29 16.43
N THR A 753 -35.45 1.40 16.70
CA THR A 753 -35.96 2.25 17.79
C THR A 753 -36.09 1.42 19.05
N LEU A 754 -35.50 1.92 20.17
CA LEU A 754 -35.59 1.30 21.48
C LEU A 754 -36.27 2.27 22.47
N GLU A 755 -36.93 1.71 23.48
CA GLU A 755 -37.50 2.44 24.62
C GLU A 755 -36.47 2.55 25.73
N GLU A 756 -36.47 3.66 26.46
CA GLU A 756 -35.61 3.83 27.66
C GLU A 756 -35.81 2.70 28.67
N GLY A 757 -34.71 2.18 29.16
CA GLY A 757 -34.72 1.13 30.19
C GLY A 757 -34.06 -0.17 29.74
N ASN A 758 -34.47 -1.27 30.35
CA ASN A 758 -33.85 -2.59 30.09
C ASN A 758 -34.88 -3.69 29.76
N LYS A 759 -36.03 -3.32 29.23
CA LYS A 759 -37.11 -4.25 28.88
C LYS A 759 -37.22 -4.54 27.38
N ASN A 760 -36.41 -3.87 26.56
CA ASN A 760 -36.45 -4.11 25.13
C ASN A 760 -36.03 -5.55 24.77
N THR A 761 -36.61 -6.04 23.71
CA THR A 761 -36.33 -7.35 23.13
C THR A 761 -35.97 -7.21 21.66
N ILE A 762 -35.00 -7.99 21.22
CA ILE A 762 -34.63 -8.15 19.80
C ILE A 762 -34.88 -9.60 19.44
N THR A 763 -35.73 -9.87 18.45
CA THR A 763 -36.04 -11.22 18.02
C THR A 763 -35.66 -11.41 16.55
N ILE A 764 -34.86 -12.43 16.28
CA ILE A 764 -34.58 -12.92 14.94
C ILE A 764 -35.42 -14.17 14.73
N GLN A 765 -36.28 -14.20 13.71
CA GLN A 765 -37.20 -15.28 13.43
C GLN A 765 -37.00 -15.78 12.00
N SER A 766 -36.75 -17.10 11.82
CA SER A 766 -36.74 -17.70 10.48
C SER A 766 -38.15 -17.73 9.89
N PHE A 767 -38.25 -17.89 8.55
CA PHE A 767 -39.50 -18.22 7.89
C PHE A 767 -39.88 -19.68 8.09
N ASP A 768 -41.13 -20.02 7.89
CA ASP A 768 -41.66 -21.36 8.14
C ASP A 768 -41.04 -22.45 7.25
N ASP A 769 -40.48 -22.05 6.11
CA ASP A 769 -39.88 -22.93 5.11
C ASP A 769 -38.39 -22.70 4.90
N LEU A 770 -37.76 -21.76 5.65
CA LEU A 770 -36.36 -21.38 5.46
C LEU A 770 -35.56 -21.49 6.75
N TRP A 771 -34.24 -21.54 6.56
CA TRP A 771 -33.25 -21.53 7.64
C TRP A 771 -32.55 -20.17 7.66
N ALA A 772 -32.47 -19.55 8.82
CA ALA A 772 -31.65 -18.35 9.08
C ALA A 772 -30.16 -18.72 9.25
N PRO A 773 -29.24 -17.75 9.31
CA PRO A 773 -27.83 -17.96 9.66
C PRO A 773 -27.61 -18.53 11.07
N ASN A 774 -26.37 -18.84 11.37
CA ASN A 774 -25.90 -19.00 12.75
C ASN A 774 -25.54 -17.64 13.34
N PHE A 775 -25.91 -17.38 14.58
CA PHE A 775 -25.74 -16.09 15.24
C PHE A 775 -24.78 -16.20 16.44
N ASP A 776 -23.76 -15.35 16.45
CA ASP A 776 -22.76 -15.28 17.53
C ASP A 776 -23.23 -14.30 18.63
N ARG A 777 -23.48 -13.06 18.26
CA ARG A 777 -23.87 -11.99 19.18
C ARG A 777 -24.60 -10.86 18.45
N ILE A 778 -25.16 -9.95 19.24
CA ILE A 778 -25.54 -8.62 18.79
C ILE A 778 -24.83 -7.56 19.61
N THR A 779 -24.64 -6.37 19.04
CA THR A 779 -24.23 -5.18 19.78
C THR A 779 -25.23 -4.07 19.56
N ILE A 780 -25.41 -3.22 20.59
CA ILE A 780 -26.29 -2.07 20.57
C ILE A 780 -25.50 -0.83 20.99
N HIS A 781 -25.62 0.25 20.25
CA HIS A 781 -25.13 1.57 20.63
C HIS A 781 -26.06 2.67 20.11
N PRO A 782 -26.12 3.86 20.75
CA PRO A 782 -26.82 5.03 20.19
C PRO A 782 -26.26 5.39 18.81
N VAL A 783 -27.01 6.12 18.00
CA VAL A 783 -26.49 6.75 16.79
C VAL A 783 -25.34 7.71 17.10
N PHE A 784 -24.45 7.92 16.17
CA PHE A 784 -23.38 8.91 16.33
C PHE A 784 -23.97 10.32 16.40
N SER A 785 -23.34 11.20 17.18
CA SER A 785 -23.87 12.55 17.46
C SER A 785 -24.00 13.45 16.23
N ASP A 786 -23.26 13.15 15.17
CA ASP A 786 -23.30 13.87 13.90
C ASP A 786 -24.32 13.31 12.89
N ASP A 787 -24.90 12.14 13.15
CA ASP A 787 -25.88 11.51 12.24
C ASP A 787 -27.24 12.24 12.21
N GLU A 788 -27.59 13.04 13.22
CA GLU A 788 -28.83 13.83 13.23
C GLU A 788 -28.82 14.93 12.16
N ALA A 789 -27.66 15.38 11.70
CA ALA A 789 -27.50 16.47 10.76
C ALA A 789 -27.32 16.03 9.30
N THR A 790 -26.91 14.79 9.03
CA THR A 790 -26.57 14.30 7.69
C THR A 790 -26.96 12.84 7.55
N ARG A 791 -27.96 12.55 6.72
CA ARG A 791 -28.15 11.22 6.14
C ARG A 791 -26.94 10.94 5.26
N ILE A 792 -26.08 10.04 5.73
CA ILE A 792 -24.85 9.68 5.04
C ILE A 792 -25.14 9.06 3.67
N LEU A 793 -26.24 8.36 3.48
CA LEU A 793 -26.60 7.80 2.19
C LEU A 793 -28.04 8.13 1.82
N PRO A 794 -28.28 8.58 0.59
CA PRO A 794 -29.64 8.55 0.05
C PRO A 794 -30.13 7.10 0.05
N THR A 795 -31.30 6.88 0.64
CA THR A 795 -31.90 5.55 0.77
C THR A 795 -32.54 5.07 -0.53
N THR A 796 -32.76 5.99 -1.46
CA THR A 796 -33.37 5.70 -2.76
C THR A 796 -32.52 6.23 -3.91
N ARG A 797 -32.69 5.64 -5.09
CA ARG A 797 -32.02 6.10 -6.31
C ARG A 797 -32.39 7.54 -6.68
N GLU A 798 -33.65 7.95 -6.42
CA GLU A 798 -34.12 9.31 -6.64
C GLU A 798 -33.41 10.31 -5.71
N GLU A 799 -33.07 9.91 -4.51
CA GLU A 799 -32.29 10.71 -3.57
C GLU A 799 -30.81 10.79 -3.99
N MET A 800 -30.21 9.69 -4.48
CA MET A 800 -28.84 9.68 -4.99
C MET A 800 -28.70 10.52 -6.26
N PHE A 801 -29.66 10.44 -7.15
CA PHE A 801 -29.71 11.15 -8.42
C PHE A 801 -31.05 11.82 -8.58
N PRO A 802 -31.33 12.91 -7.83
CA PRO A 802 -32.58 13.64 -8.00
C PRO A 802 -32.70 14.04 -9.47
N ILE A 803 -33.80 13.64 -10.07
CA ILE A 803 -34.14 14.03 -11.45
C ILE A 803 -34.41 15.53 -11.44
N ASN A 804 -33.34 16.30 -11.37
CA ASN A 804 -33.38 17.75 -11.21
C ASN A 804 -33.61 18.47 -12.52
N LYS A 805 -34.42 17.97 -13.40
CA LYS A 805 -35.10 18.74 -14.46
C LYS A 805 -35.70 17.76 -15.45
N VAL A 806 -36.90 18.02 -15.83
CA VAL A 806 -37.54 17.57 -17.06
C VAL A 806 -36.64 17.69 -18.31
N THR A 807 -35.57 18.47 -18.26
CA THR A 807 -34.54 18.59 -19.31
C THR A 807 -33.67 17.34 -19.49
N ASP A 808 -33.42 16.53 -18.47
CA ASP A 808 -32.65 15.26 -18.63
C ASP A 808 -33.49 14.15 -19.27
N LEU A 809 -34.81 14.27 -19.16
CA LEU A 809 -35.76 13.47 -19.91
C LEU A 809 -36.01 13.97 -21.34
N LEU A 810 -35.56 15.19 -21.65
CA LEU A 810 -35.82 15.91 -22.91
C LEU A 810 -34.58 16.06 -23.80
N SER A 811 -33.48 15.37 -23.51
CA SER A 811 -32.43 15.18 -24.51
C SER A 811 -33.07 14.61 -25.76
N PRO A 812 -32.89 15.21 -26.92
CA PRO A 812 -33.62 14.78 -28.13
C PRO A 812 -33.30 13.31 -28.42
N PHE A 813 -34.31 12.47 -28.21
CA PHE A 813 -34.23 11.05 -28.49
C PHE A 813 -33.92 10.88 -29.99
N ASN A 814 -32.77 10.35 -30.30
CA ASN A 814 -32.37 10.02 -31.67
C ASN A 814 -32.47 8.49 -31.86
N PRO A 815 -33.55 8.01 -32.45
CA PRO A 815 -33.80 6.56 -32.64
C PRO A 815 -32.80 5.87 -33.59
N ARG A 816 -31.94 6.63 -34.29
CA ARG A 816 -30.94 6.07 -35.21
C ARG A 816 -29.72 5.49 -34.51
N LYS A 817 -29.54 5.73 -33.23
CA LYS A 817 -28.32 5.32 -32.50
C LYS A 817 -28.50 4.25 -31.42
N ALA A 818 -29.73 3.83 -31.10
CA ALA A 818 -29.97 2.82 -30.08
C ALA A 818 -31.33 2.15 -30.21
N ASP A 819 -31.39 0.90 -29.76
CA ASP A 819 -32.61 0.12 -29.74
C ASP A 819 -33.57 0.57 -28.64
N ALA A 820 -34.67 1.20 -29.00
CA ALA A 820 -35.78 1.51 -28.10
C ALA A 820 -37.01 0.68 -28.43
N TYR A 821 -37.78 0.31 -27.41
CA TYR A 821 -38.93 -0.55 -27.56
C TYR A 821 -40.15 0.10 -26.90
N SER A 822 -41.31 -0.20 -27.45
CA SER A 822 -42.61 0.09 -26.84
C SER A 822 -42.80 -0.73 -25.56
N LEU A 823 -43.76 -0.37 -24.70
CA LEU A 823 -44.06 -1.11 -23.46
C LEU A 823 -44.49 -2.58 -23.70
N ASN A 824 -44.91 -2.92 -24.93
CA ASN A 824 -45.23 -4.27 -25.33
C ASN A 824 -44.07 -5.02 -26.02
N GLY A 825 -42.85 -4.45 -25.99
CA GLY A 825 -41.63 -5.08 -26.52
C GLY A 825 -41.36 -4.88 -28.01
N SER A 826 -42.15 -4.08 -28.75
CA SER A 826 -41.93 -3.82 -30.18
C SER A 826 -40.85 -2.77 -30.37
N ARG A 827 -39.87 -3.00 -31.26
CA ARG A 827 -38.81 -2.06 -31.60
C ARG A 827 -39.37 -0.79 -32.20
N LEU A 828 -38.91 0.37 -31.73
CA LEU A 828 -39.36 1.66 -32.22
C LEU A 828 -38.68 2.04 -33.55
N THR A 829 -39.44 2.67 -34.41
CA THR A 829 -39.01 3.28 -35.66
C THR A 829 -39.10 4.81 -35.55
N GLU A 830 -38.54 5.52 -36.51
CA GLU A 830 -38.57 6.99 -36.56
C GLU A 830 -40.01 7.58 -36.55
N SER A 831 -40.98 6.80 -36.99
CA SER A 831 -42.39 7.18 -37.08
C SER A 831 -43.23 6.84 -35.85
N ALA A 832 -42.59 6.38 -34.74
CA ALA A 832 -43.33 6.02 -33.54
C ALA A 832 -44.07 7.24 -32.93
N PRO A 833 -45.37 7.09 -32.53
CA PRO A 833 -46.20 8.19 -32.01
C PRO A 833 -45.67 8.65 -30.65
N GLN A 834 -46.27 9.77 -30.17
CA GLN A 834 -46.02 10.22 -28.79
C GLN A 834 -46.47 9.19 -27.79
N GLY A 835 -45.69 8.94 -26.75
CA GLY A 835 -46.00 7.92 -25.75
C GLY A 835 -44.85 7.58 -24.82
N ILE A 836 -45.08 6.61 -23.92
CA ILE A 836 -44.05 6.08 -23.00
C ILE A 836 -43.42 4.83 -23.65
N TYR A 837 -42.11 4.83 -23.71
CA TYR A 837 -41.32 3.76 -24.32
C TYR A 837 -40.24 3.27 -23.37
N VAL A 838 -39.62 2.12 -23.66
CA VAL A 838 -38.46 1.58 -22.93
C VAL A 838 -37.22 1.75 -23.78
N TYR A 839 -36.22 2.43 -23.24
CA TYR A 839 -34.91 2.65 -23.86
C TYR A 839 -33.81 2.30 -22.86
N GLN A 840 -32.94 1.38 -23.22
CA GLN A 840 -31.90 0.86 -22.32
C GLN A 840 -32.45 0.43 -20.93
N GLY A 841 -33.60 -0.23 -20.92
CA GLY A 841 -34.26 -0.66 -19.69
C GLY A 841 -35.01 0.41 -18.91
N LYS A 842 -35.04 1.69 -19.38
CA LYS A 842 -35.72 2.79 -18.73
C LYS A 842 -36.99 3.20 -19.49
N LYS A 843 -38.04 3.60 -18.75
CA LYS A 843 -39.22 4.22 -19.33
C LYS A 843 -38.91 5.64 -19.72
N ILE A 844 -39.15 6.03 -20.97
CA ILE A 844 -39.03 7.38 -21.50
C ILE A 844 -40.33 7.85 -22.08
N LEU A 845 -40.64 9.16 -21.98
CA LEU A 845 -41.77 9.79 -22.61
C LEU A 845 -41.32 10.46 -23.90
N ARG A 846 -41.87 10.04 -25.04
CA ARG A 846 -41.73 10.75 -26.30
C ARG A 846 -42.91 11.73 -26.41
N LYS A 847 -42.65 13.04 -26.41
CA LYS A 847 -43.61 14.10 -26.64
C LYS A 847 -43.90 14.32 -28.11
#